data_c977e53879a82a4763b8ea115ae33328
#
_entry.id   c977e53879a82a4763b8ea115ae33328
#
_cell.length_a   1.000
_cell.length_b   1.000
_cell.length_c   1.000
_cell.angle_alpha   90.00
_cell.angle_beta   90.00
_cell.angle_gamma   90.00
#
_symmetry.space_group_name_H-M   'P 1'
#
loop_
_entity.id
_entity.type
_entity.pdbx_description
1 polymer ?
#
loop_
_entity_poly.entity_id
_entity_poly.type
_entity_poly.pdbx_seq_one_letter_code
_entity_poly.pdbx_strand_id
1 'polypeptide(L)'
;MVWGLAFLTIFLIGALIPPAPAPSVITPETARAAADLLNLLIPANIALALDRNFVPAVVVFAALYSVAIQSLPQKATFLESMEVLRKASVVIWNWIVYVAPLGVFALFASTAGTVDAAVAGSLAVYTVLFLIGTVVLGFVILPFLLSRLVPQSYGAILAELRPALTLALVTTLSVAALPFIQKAAEELCRQERIESEESADVIKASLSIAYVLSQLGNYFIALFLIFASYHQRVVLTFSEWVLLPFMTLLSGIGSPSASVDAVAFLGEWLRLPPETTNLYVETMTITRYGQVALSVMGFAFVTLTATMIYFGRAKMRLRPVLAAFALTAMLFGGLAVGGRLFSTRLFPPPSDAAIMARTLDPTLTGRVDAVVRRERPGDLAPLAGVATLEGIRARGRMRIGYGRDILPFSYFNGAGDLVGYDVAAAYRFARDLHVGVEFVPIDWATLETDLQAGLFDMVMAGAYATPERLRTLSVSDFYIVNPVAFIVRAGRVSHFMSFADIVAQPDLRLGVFQDPVLVPLAQALFPKAKLAVLASYDELPSRPDIEAAIWTRDQAAAWTSARTGFTAVVPAHMGAPLPLSYLLPPRSQDMLRYVDLWLQLEEASGVRQRALDYWVKGVPRAEPALRWNLIDNVLLPALGR
;
A
#
# COMPACT_ATOMS: atom_id res chain seq x y z
N MET A 1 31.06 0.66 2.40
CA MET A 1 31.15 -0.71 2.91
C MET A 1 29.96 -1.08 3.80
N VAL A 2 29.75 -0.40 4.91
CA VAL A 2 28.65 -0.71 5.87
C VAL A 2 27.28 -0.58 5.22
N TRP A 3 27.04 0.50 4.48
CA TRP A 3 25.82 0.68 3.68
C TRP A 3 25.61 -0.42 2.66
N GLY A 4 26.69 -0.81 1.95
CA GLY A 4 26.59 -1.90 0.97
C GLY A 4 26.17 -3.22 1.60
N LEU A 5 26.67 -3.56 2.80
CA LEU A 5 26.25 -4.74 3.55
C LEU A 5 24.80 -4.63 4.00
N ALA A 6 24.39 -3.46 4.50
CA ALA A 6 23.00 -3.23 4.93
C ALA A 6 22.02 -3.39 3.76
N PHE A 7 22.26 -2.72 2.63
CA PHE A 7 21.39 -2.83 1.48
C PHE A 7 21.43 -4.21 0.80
N LEU A 8 22.59 -4.86 0.77
CA LEU A 8 22.66 -6.26 0.30
C LEU A 8 21.77 -7.16 1.18
N THR A 9 21.82 -7.02 2.50
CA THR A 9 20.95 -7.75 3.43
C THR A 9 19.49 -7.46 3.16
N ILE A 10 19.11 -6.17 3.03
CA ILE A 10 17.74 -5.72 2.78
C ILE A 10 17.21 -6.32 1.47
N PHE A 11 17.97 -6.25 0.38
CA PHE A 11 17.53 -6.78 -0.91
C PHE A 11 17.45 -8.30 -0.95
N LEU A 12 18.39 -9.00 -0.32
CA LEU A 12 18.33 -10.46 -0.24
C LEU A 12 17.16 -10.96 0.61
N ILE A 13 16.87 -10.28 1.72
CA ILE A 13 15.66 -10.57 2.51
C ILE A 13 14.41 -10.13 1.74
N GLY A 14 14.43 -8.98 1.11
CA GLY A 14 13.34 -8.48 0.27
C GLY A 14 13.02 -9.40 -0.89
N ALA A 15 14.00 -10.14 -1.41
CA ALA A 15 13.78 -11.15 -2.46
C ALA A 15 12.97 -12.37 -2.00
N LEU A 16 12.76 -12.55 -0.70
CA LEU A 16 11.79 -13.52 -0.14
C LEU A 16 10.35 -13.07 -0.31
N ILE A 17 10.13 -11.76 -0.33
CA ILE A 17 8.82 -11.17 -0.55
C ILE A 17 8.53 -11.29 -2.05
N PRO A 18 7.45 -11.94 -2.46
CA PRO A 18 7.10 -12.02 -3.87
C PRO A 18 6.98 -10.60 -4.46
N PRO A 19 7.28 -10.41 -5.75
CA PRO A 19 6.95 -9.14 -6.40
C PRO A 19 5.46 -8.90 -6.26
N ALA A 20 5.08 -7.65 -6.02
CA ALA A 20 3.68 -7.28 -5.96
C ALA A 20 3.01 -7.78 -7.25
N PRO A 21 1.84 -8.44 -7.15
CA PRO A 21 1.10 -8.80 -8.35
C PRO A 21 0.86 -7.52 -9.15
N ALA A 22 0.91 -7.65 -10.49
CA ALA A 22 0.67 -6.51 -11.37
C ALA A 22 -0.55 -5.74 -10.89
N PRO A 23 -0.49 -4.40 -10.78
CA PRO A 23 -1.62 -3.62 -10.32
C PRO A 23 -2.83 -4.00 -11.17
N SER A 24 -3.96 -4.18 -10.52
CA SER A 24 -5.21 -4.48 -11.22
C SER A 24 -5.57 -3.39 -12.24
N VAL A 25 -5.02 -2.18 -12.04
CA VAL A 25 -5.20 -1.03 -12.95
C VAL A 25 -3.89 -0.25 -13.08
N ILE A 26 -3.46 0.02 -14.31
CA ILE A 26 -2.36 0.95 -14.61
C ILE A 26 -2.96 2.27 -15.09
N THR A 27 -2.52 3.37 -14.48
CA THR A 27 -2.89 4.73 -14.89
C THR A 27 -1.66 5.50 -15.38
N PRO A 28 -1.81 6.55 -16.22
CA PRO A 28 -0.69 7.34 -16.71
C PRO A 28 0.11 8.05 -15.60
N GLU A 29 -0.53 8.35 -14.48
CA GLU A 29 0.13 8.92 -13.30
C GLU A 29 1.17 7.95 -12.73
N THR A 30 0.90 6.64 -12.80
CA THR A 30 1.87 5.63 -12.38
C THR A 30 3.09 5.53 -13.29
N ALA A 31 3.02 6.01 -14.53
CA ALA A 31 4.12 5.98 -15.50
C ALA A 31 5.03 7.22 -15.46
N ARG A 32 4.55 8.37 -14.95
CA ARG A 32 5.29 9.64 -14.95
C ARG A 32 6.30 9.82 -13.80
N ALA A 33 6.24 9.00 -12.77
CA ALA A 33 7.04 9.17 -11.54
C ALA A 33 8.57 9.17 -11.73
N ALA A 34 9.10 8.64 -12.84
CA ALA A 34 10.53 8.62 -13.10
C ALA A 34 11.11 9.99 -13.55
N ALA A 35 10.29 10.89 -14.09
CA ALA A 35 10.74 12.19 -14.60
C ALA A 35 10.93 13.26 -13.52
N ASP A 36 10.31 13.08 -12.35
CA ASP A 36 10.29 14.10 -11.29
C ASP A 36 11.42 13.98 -10.25
N LEU A 37 12.35 13.04 -10.43
CA LEU A 37 13.41 12.79 -9.45
C LEU A 37 14.30 14.01 -9.21
N LEU A 38 14.61 14.77 -10.25
CA LEU A 38 15.42 15.99 -10.12
C LEU A 38 14.69 17.06 -9.30
N ASN A 39 13.40 17.21 -9.48
CA ASN A 39 12.56 18.12 -8.70
C ASN A 39 12.44 17.69 -7.23
N LEU A 40 12.52 16.37 -6.99
CA LEU A 40 12.46 15.79 -5.65
C LEU A 40 13.76 15.99 -4.85
N LEU A 41 14.91 16.04 -5.54
CA LEU A 41 16.24 16.17 -4.93
C LEU A 41 16.72 17.62 -4.87
N ILE A 42 16.36 18.44 -5.86
CA ILE A 42 16.77 19.84 -5.95
C ILE A 42 15.52 20.71 -5.81
N PRO A 43 15.22 21.20 -4.60
CA PRO A 43 13.98 21.94 -4.40
C PRO A 43 14.05 23.30 -5.09
N ALA A 44 13.05 23.60 -5.92
CA ALA A 44 12.85 24.95 -6.45
C ALA A 44 12.49 25.95 -5.33
N ASN A 45 11.93 25.46 -4.22
CA ASN A 45 11.56 26.23 -3.03
C ASN A 45 11.84 25.42 -1.78
N ILE A 46 12.86 25.83 -1.00
CA ILE A 46 13.24 25.14 0.25
C ILE A 46 12.16 25.24 1.33
N ALA A 47 11.43 26.34 1.41
CA ALA A 47 10.36 26.49 2.39
C ALA A 47 9.22 25.48 2.14
N LEU A 48 8.89 25.25 0.87
CA LEU A 48 7.91 24.23 0.48
C LEU A 48 8.42 22.80 0.76
N ALA A 49 9.73 22.56 0.58
CA ALA A 49 10.33 21.27 0.88
C ALA A 49 10.31 20.97 2.39
N LEU A 50 10.51 21.98 3.23
CA LEU A 50 10.38 21.88 4.68
C LEU A 50 8.92 21.65 5.11
N ASP A 51 7.98 22.39 4.53
CA ASP A 51 6.54 22.26 4.82
C ASP A 51 6.00 20.86 4.48
N ARG A 52 6.45 20.30 3.35
CA ARG A 52 6.04 18.97 2.88
C ARG A 52 6.92 17.81 3.37
N ASN A 53 7.84 18.05 4.29
CA ASN A 53 8.80 17.05 4.79
C ASN A 53 9.60 16.34 3.68
N PHE A 54 9.97 17.03 2.61
CA PHE A 54 10.83 16.46 1.56
C PHE A 54 12.27 16.36 2.03
N VAL A 55 12.51 15.43 2.97
CA VAL A 55 13.77 15.25 3.68
C VAL A 55 14.98 15.15 2.75
N PRO A 56 15.00 14.37 1.65
CA PRO A 56 16.15 14.32 0.74
C PRO A 56 16.50 15.68 0.13
N ALA A 57 15.50 16.45 -0.28
CA ALA A 57 15.72 17.80 -0.84
C ALA A 57 16.31 18.77 0.19
N VAL A 58 15.82 18.70 1.44
CA VAL A 58 16.36 19.50 2.55
C VAL A 58 17.82 19.11 2.86
N VAL A 59 18.14 17.83 2.87
CA VAL A 59 19.51 17.32 3.09
C VAL A 59 20.45 17.75 1.96
N VAL A 60 20.06 17.62 0.71
CA VAL A 60 20.85 18.07 -0.44
C VAL A 60 21.09 19.59 -0.38
N PHE A 61 20.03 20.37 -0.11
CA PHE A 61 20.15 21.81 0.07
C PHE A 61 21.10 22.18 1.21
N ALA A 62 20.94 21.56 2.38
CA ALA A 62 21.79 21.81 3.54
C ALA A 62 23.28 21.46 3.25
N ALA A 63 23.53 20.37 2.53
CA ALA A 63 24.88 20.00 2.11
C ALA A 63 25.50 21.03 1.16
N LEU A 64 24.77 21.42 0.11
CA LEU A 64 25.23 22.44 -0.85
C LEU A 64 25.47 23.79 -0.15
N TYR A 65 24.55 24.19 0.72
CA TYR A 65 24.66 25.43 1.49
C TYR A 65 25.85 25.42 2.44
N SER A 66 26.09 24.29 3.10
CA SER A 66 27.25 24.09 4.00
C SER A 66 28.58 24.21 3.25
N VAL A 67 28.67 23.64 2.03
CA VAL A 67 29.87 23.80 1.19
C VAL A 67 30.06 25.25 0.76
N ALA A 68 29.00 25.92 0.37
CA ALA A 68 29.06 27.33 -0.05
C ALA A 68 29.52 28.26 1.09
N ILE A 69 29.02 28.07 2.30
CA ILE A 69 29.39 28.88 3.48
C ILE A 69 30.88 28.74 3.84
N GLN A 70 31.51 27.59 3.58
CA GLN A 70 32.93 27.41 3.88
C GLN A 70 33.85 28.43 3.16
N SER A 71 33.42 28.93 2.03
CA SER A 71 34.15 29.96 1.23
C SER A 71 33.98 31.40 1.76
N LEU A 72 33.04 31.65 2.69
CA LEU A 72 32.72 33.00 3.16
C LEU A 72 33.56 33.41 4.38
N PRO A 73 34.03 34.69 4.44
CA PRO A 73 34.77 35.20 5.58
C PRO A 73 33.99 35.21 6.90
N GLN A 74 32.66 35.44 6.82
CA GLN A 74 31.76 35.55 7.98
C GLN A 74 31.21 34.20 8.48
N LYS A 75 31.78 33.07 8.05
CA LYS A 75 31.32 31.75 8.42
C LYS A 75 31.21 31.48 9.93
N ALA A 76 32.12 32.06 10.71
CA ALA A 76 32.16 31.88 12.15
C ALA A 76 30.89 32.38 12.85
N THR A 77 30.46 33.61 12.53
CA THR A 77 29.25 34.23 13.09
C THR A 77 27.98 33.47 12.69
N PHE A 78 27.93 32.98 11.44
CA PHE A 78 26.81 32.16 10.99
C PHE A 78 26.76 30.81 11.75
N LEU A 79 27.90 30.15 11.91
CA LEU A 79 27.99 28.88 12.64
C LEU A 79 27.58 29.01 14.11
N GLU A 80 27.99 30.12 14.78
CA GLU A 80 27.54 30.43 16.13
C GLU A 80 26.02 30.60 16.21
N SER A 81 25.42 31.32 15.25
CA SER A 81 23.98 31.51 15.20
C SER A 81 23.24 30.18 14.97
N MET A 82 23.75 29.33 14.10
CA MET A 82 23.20 27.99 13.85
C MET A 82 23.34 27.08 15.06
N GLU A 83 24.41 27.19 15.82
CA GLU A 83 24.60 26.43 17.07
C GLU A 83 23.59 26.84 18.14
N VAL A 84 23.25 28.12 18.26
CA VAL A 84 22.18 28.60 19.15
C VAL A 84 20.82 28.03 18.72
N LEU A 85 20.52 28.07 17.41
CA LEU A 85 19.28 27.51 16.86
C LEU A 85 19.20 26.00 17.12
N ARG A 86 20.30 25.28 16.88
CA ARG A 86 20.40 23.84 17.18
C ARG A 86 20.13 23.54 18.66
N LYS A 87 20.75 24.29 19.59
CA LYS A 87 20.53 24.11 21.02
C LYS A 87 19.09 24.38 21.42
N ALA A 88 18.48 25.44 20.92
CA ALA A 88 17.08 25.77 21.16
C ALA A 88 16.15 24.63 20.66
N SER A 89 16.40 24.11 19.45
CA SER A 89 15.64 22.99 18.90
C SER A 89 15.77 21.72 19.75
N VAL A 90 16.97 21.43 20.29
CA VAL A 90 17.17 20.28 21.20
C VAL A 90 16.39 20.45 22.51
N VAL A 91 16.29 21.66 23.05
CA VAL A 91 15.48 21.92 24.26
C VAL A 91 14.00 21.65 23.97
N ILE A 92 13.47 22.17 22.86
CA ILE A 92 12.07 21.90 22.45
C ILE A 92 11.85 20.40 22.24
N TRP A 93 12.79 19.73 21.57
CA TRP A 93 12.74 18.28 21.37
C TRP A 93 12.67 17.50 22.70
N ASN A 94 13.46 17.88 23.69
CA ASN A 94 13.42 17.26 25.01
C ASN A 94 12.06 17.41 25.70
N TRP A 95 11.38 18.54 25.52
CA TRP A 95 10.01 18.71 26.02
C TRP A 95 9.03 17.77 25.34
N ILE A 96 9.12 17.63 24.01
CA ILE A 96 8.29 16.71 23.23
C ILE A 96 8.53 15.25 23.68
N VAL A 97 9.81 14.86 23.82
CA VAL A 97 10.19 13.50 24.27
C VAL A 97 9.63 13.19 25.65
N TYR A 98 9.53 14.18 26.55
CA TYR A 98 8.96 14.00 27.88
C TYR A 98 7.45 13.67 27.82
N VAL A 99 6.73 14.21 26.86
CA VAL A 99 5.28 13.97 26.66
C VAL A 99 5.03 12.77 25.73
N ALA A 100 6.01 12.39 24.93
CA ALA A 100 5.90 11.33 23.91
C ALA A 100 5.33 9.99 24.43
N PRO A 101 5.62 9.49 25.66
CA PRO A 101 5.05 8.23 26.14
C PRO A 101 3.52 8.24 26.19
N LEU A 102 2.88 9.37 26.47
CA LEU A 102 1.42 9.50 26.46
C LEU A 102 0.86 9.40 25.04
N GLY A 103 1.51 10.06 24.07
CA GLY A 103 1.13 9.97 22.66
C GLY A 103 1.31 8.56 22.10
N VAL A 104 2.41 7.91 22.43
CA VAL A 104 2.69 6.52 22.04
C VAL A 104 1.67 5.57 22.66
N PHE A 105 1.36 5.71 23.94
CA PHE A 105 0.30 4.90 24.59
C PHE A 105 -1.06 5.09 23.92
N ALA A 106 -1.46 6.34 23.63
CA ALA A 106 -2.73 6.63 22.96
C ALA A 106 -2.77 6.02 21.54
N LEU A 107 -1.66 6.10 20.80
CA LEU A 107 -1.54 5.48 19.49
C LEU A 107 -1.70 3.96 19.56
N PHE A 108 -1.00 3.29 20.49
CA PHE A 108 -1.12 1.84 20.67
C PHE A 108 -2.52 1.42 21.13
N ALA A 109 -3.14 2.16 22.02
CA ALA A 109 -4.51 1.89 22.46
C ALA A 109 -5.51 2.00 21.30
N SER A 110 -5.32 2.99 20.42
CA SER A 110 -6.11 3.16 19.20
C SER A 110 -5.91 2.00 18.21
N THR A 111 -4.67 1.62 17.98
CA THR A 111 -4.28 0.62 16.98
C THR A 111 -4.64 -0.81 17.42
N ALA A 112 -4.48 -1.14 18.69
CA ALA A 112 -4.80 -2.47 19.23
C ALA A 112 -6.27 -2.90 19.00
N GLY A 113 -7.18 -1.92 18.81
CA GLY A 113 -8.60 -2.18 18.48
C GLY A 113 -8.91 -2.34 16.99
N THR A 114 -7.95 -2.16 16.10
CA THR A 114 -8.18 -2.08 14.64
C THR A 114 -7.40 -3.10 13.81
N VAL A 115 -6.43 -3.83 14.39
CA VAL A 115 -5.61 -4.81 13.67
C VAL A 115 -6.41 -6.06 13.34
N ASP A 116 -6.64 -6.33 12.06
CA ASP A 116 -7.21 -7.58 11.56
C ASP A 116 -6.18 -8.73 11.67
N ALA A 117 -6.63 -9.93 11.99
CA ALA A 117 -5.80 -11.13 12.11
C ALA A 117 -4.99 -11.44 10.83
N ALA A 118 -5.55 -11.15 9.65
CA ALA A 118 -4.84 -11.33 8.38
C ALA A 118 -3.70 -10.32 8.21
N VAL A 119 -3.92 -9.06 8.58
CA VAL A 119 -2.91 -8.00 8.58
C VAL A 119 -1.83 -8.31 9.63
N ALA A 120 -2.22 -8.73 10.84
CA ALA A 120 -1.30 -9.15 11.88
C ALA A 120 -0.40 -10.33 11.43
N GLY A 121 -0.95 -11.29 10.70
CA GLY A 121 -0.19 -12.42 10.14
C GLY A 121 0.87 -11.98 9.13
N SER A 122 0.53 -11.08 8.21
CA SER A 122 1.48 -10.54 7.21
C SER A 122 2.56 -9.67 7.85
N LEU A 123 2.19 -8.83 8.84
CA LEU A 123 3.14 -8.02 9.62
C LEU A 123 4.09 -8.88 10.45
N ALA A 124 3.62 -10.02 10.98
CA ALA A 124 4.47 -10.96 11.70
C ALA A 124 5.59 -11.52 10.80
N VAL A 125 5.29 -11.86 9.54
CA VAL A 125 6.30 -12.31 8.57
C VAL A 125 7.35 -11.21 8.33
N TYR A 126 6.92 -9.98 8.07
CA TYR A 126 7.84 -8.84 7.92
C TYR A 126 8.70 -8.66 9.17
N THR A 127 8.08 -8.68 10.36
CA THR A 127 8.77 -8.48 11.64
C THR A 127 9.83 -9.55 11.88
N VAL A 128 9.52 -10.83 11.59
CA VAL A 128 10.49 -11.94 11.70
C VAL A 128 11.65 -11.76 10.71
N LEU A 129 11.39 -11.42 9.46
CA LEU A 129 12.41 -11.17 8.46
C LEU A 129 13.31 -9.99 8.85
N PHE A 130 12.73 -8.93 9.38
CA PHE A 130 13.44 -7.77 9.91
C PHE A 130 14.35 -8.17 11.08
N LEU A 131 13.85 -8.94 12.06
CA LEU A 131 14.63 -9.40 13.21
C LEU A 131 15.78 -10.31 12.79
N ILE A 132 15.56 -11.24 11.87
CA ILE A 132 16.61 -12.09 11.30
C ILE A 132 17.70 -11.21 10.67
N GLY A 133 17.30 -10.24 9.82
CA GLY A 133 18.24 -9.29 9.21
C GLY A 133 19.05 -8.52 10.23
N THR A 134 18.38 -8.00 11.26
CA THR A 134 19.01 -7.23 12.36
C THR A 134 19.99 -8.08 13.14
N VAL A 135 19.60 -9.29 13.55
CA VAL A 135 20.46 -10.16 14.36
C VAL A 135 21.67 -10.63 13.55
N VAL A 136 21.47 -11.08 12.34
CA VAL A 136 22.58 -11.59 11.51
C VAL A 136 23.54 -10.45 11.11
N LEU A 137 23.01 -9.32 10.61
CA LEU A 137 23.86 -8.20 10.23
C LEU A 137 24.55 -7.57 11.46
N GLY A 138 23.77 -7.27 12.51
CA GLY A 138 24.26 -6.54 13.69
C GLY A 138 25.19 -7.36 14.58
N PHE A 139 24.87 -8.64 14.80
CA PHE A 139 25.58 -9.45 15.78
C PHE A 139 26.49 -10.54 15.21
N VAL A 140 26.36 -10.86 13.89
CA VAL A 140 27.26 -11.82 13.24
C VAL A 140 28.21 -11.12 12.27
N ILE A 141 27.66 -10.41 11.26
CA ILE A 141 28.47 -9.89 10.14
C ILE A 141 29.30 -8.69 10.56
N LEU A 142 28.70 -7.67 11.19
CA LEU A 142 29.43 -6.44 11.56
C LEU A 142 30.52 -6.71 12.61
N PRO A 143 30.30 -7.43 13.72
CA PRO A 143 31.37 -7.73 14.67
C PRO A 143 32.44 -8.66 14.09
N PHE A 144 32.07 -9.62 13.24
CA PHE A 144 33.01 -10.45 12.51
C PHE A 144 33.94 -9.60 11.63
N LEU A 145 33.38 -8.70 10.83
CA LEU A 145 34.15 -7.82 9.97
C LEU A 145 35.04 -6.87 10.80
N LEU A 146 34.49 -6.28 11.87
CA LEU A 146 35.22 -5.39 12.78
C LEU A 146 36.44 -6.10 13.39
N SER A 147 36.28 -7.33 13.87
CA SER A 147 37.39 -8.14 14.43
C SER A 147 38.48 -8.48 13.41
N ARG A 148 38.23 -8.32 12.11
CA ARG A 148 39.24 -8.49 11.06
C ARG A 148 39.93 -7.20 10.65
N LEU A 149 39.33 -6.06 10.97
CA LEU A 149 39.82 -4.72 10.62
C LEU A 149 40.58 -4.07 11.80
N VAL A 150 40.13 -4.28 13.03
CA VAL A 150 40.73 -3.73 14.25
C VAL A 150 41.42 -4.85 15.06
N PRO A 151 42.42 -4.54 15.93
CA PRO A 151 43.15 -5.53 16.67
C PRO A 151 42.37 -6.01 17.91
N GLN A 152 41.13 -6.44 17.72
CA GLN A 152 40.30 -7.00 18.78
C GLN A 152 39.59 -8.28 18.37
N SER A 153 39.36 -9.17 19.35
CA SER A 153 38.57 -10.39 19.07
C SER A 153 37.10 -10.10 19.00
N TYR A 154 36.36 -10.96 18.27
CA TYR A 154 34.91 -10.88 18.16
C TYR A 154 34.19 -10.81 19.51
N GLY A 155 34.60 -11.65 20.47
CA GLY A 155 33.99 -11.67 21.81
C GLY A 155 34.28 -10.40 22.64
N ALA A 156 35.48 -9.84 22.50
CA ALA A 156 35.86 -8.60 23.18
C ALA A 156 35.02 -7.42 22.67
N ILE A 157 34.84 -7.31 21.35
CA ILE A 157 34.01 -6.26 20.74
C ILE A 157 32.57 -6.30 21.29
N LEU A 158 31.96 -7.47 21.34
CA LEU A 158 30.60 -7.60 21.88
C LEU A 158 30.53 -7.33 23.38
N ALA A 159 31.54 -7.73 24.14
CA ALA A 159 31.61 -7.48 25.59
C ALA A 159 31.69 -5.98 25.87
N GLU A 160 32.53 -5.23 25.14
CA GLU A 160 32.72 -3.78 25.33
C GLU A 160 31.48 -2.99 24.86
N LEU A 161 30.79 -3.44 23.82
CA LEU A 161 29.57 -2.78 23.34
C LEU A 161 28.32 -3.16 24.11
N ARG A 162 28.37 -4.16 24.99
CA ARG A 162 27.20 -4.62 25.76
C ARG A 162 26.52 -3.50 26.55
N PRO A 163 27.21 -2.58 27.26
CA PRO A 163 26.55 -1.48 27.98
C PRO A 163 25.83 -0.52 27.03
N ALA A 164 26.46 -0.20 25.88
CA ALA A 164 25.88 0.65 24.85
C ALA A 164 24.57 0.05 24.28
N LEU A 165 24.61 -1.25 23.94
CA LEU A 165 23.45 -1.98 23.42
C LEU A 165 22.34 -2.08 24.47
N THR A 166 22.69 -2.42 25.73
CA THR A 166 21.69 -2.55 26.79
C THR A 166 20.96 -1.24 27.05
N LEU A 167 21.70 -0.12 27.16
CA LEU A 167 21.08 1.19 27.39
C LEU A 167 20.18 1.61 26.18
N ALA A 168 20.70 1.42 24.98
CA ALA A 168 19.96 1.76 23.77
C ALA A 168 18.67 0.94 23.63
N LEU A 169 18.70 -0.34 23.94
CA LEU A 169 17.51 -1.21 23.93
C LEU A 169 16.51 -0.80 25.01
N VAL A 170 16.94 -0.49 26.22
CA VAL A 170 16.04 -0.08 27.32
C VAL A 170 15.39 1.28 27.01
N THR A 171 16.17 2.22 26.48
CA THR A 171 15.68 3.58 26.18
C THR A 171 15.00 3.69 24.82
N THR A 172 15.17 2.71 23.92
CA THR A 172 14.79 2.76 22.50
C THR A 172 15.38 3.94 21.72
N LEU A 173 16.46 4.51 22.22
CA LEU A 173 17.17 5.68 21.68
C LEU A 173 18.63 5.34 21.37
N SER A 174 19.00 5.35 20.10
CA SER A 174 20.39 5.07 19.67
C SER A 174 21.38 6.13 20.16
N VAL A 175 20.93 7.39 20.33
CA VAL A 175 21.75 8.49 20.86
C VAL A 175 22.24 8.23 22.29
N ALA A 176 21.46 7.52 23.09
CA ALA A 176 21.84 7.19 24.46
C ALA A 176 23.10 6.29 24.56
N ALA A 177 23.41 5.56 23.49
CA ALA A 177 24.57 4.68 23.41
C ALA A 177 25.89 5.42 23.12
N LEU A 178 25.85 6.66 22.62
CA LEU A 178 27.05 7.37 22.15
C LEU A 178 28.17 7.49 23.23
N PRO A 179 27.88 7.86 24.50
CA PRO A 179 28.93 7.94 25.53
C PRO A 179 29.60 6.59 25.79
N PHE A 180 28.87 5.49 25.67
CA PHE A 180 29.42 4.14 25.88
C PHE A 180 30.25 3.68 24.69
N ILE A 181 29.87 4.06 23.45
CA ILE A 181 30.69 3.81 22.27
C ILE A 181 32.00 4.63 22.34
N GLN A 182 31.92 5.89 22.78
CA GLN A 182 33.08 6.72 23.01
C GLN A 182 34.04 6.03 24.00
N LYS A 183 33.52 5.58 25.14
CA LYS A 183 34.31 4.88 26.16
C LYS A 183 34.94 3.59 25.64
N ALA A 184 34.20 2.81 24.81
CA ALA A 184 34.75 1.61 24.18
C ALA A 184 35.91 1.95 23.21
N ALA A 185 35.79 3.07 22.48
CA ALA A 185 36.88 3.53 21.61
C ALA A 185 38.08 4.04 22.37
N GLU A 186 37.89 4.74 23.49
CA GLU A 186 38.97 5.18 24.41
C GLU A 186 39.69 3.97 25.00
N GLU A 187 38.94 2.94 25.45
CA GLU A 187 39.52 1.70 25.98
C GLU A 187 40.35 0.97 24.91
N LEU A 188 39.89 0.92 23.67
CA LEU A 188 40.63 0.34 22.55
C LEU A 188 41.95 1.14 22.30
N CYS A 189 41.90 2.47 22.35
CA CYS A 189 43.09 3.31 22.22
C CYS A 189 44.09 3.05 23.34
N ARG A 190 43.62 2.83 24.58
CA ARG A 190 44.44 2.49 25.72
C ARG A 190 45.12 1.12 25.57
N GLN A 191 44.39 0.13 25.12
CA GLN A 191 44.92 -1.22 24.84
C GLN A 191 46.02 -1.20 23.77
N GLU A 192 45.82 -0.39 22.72
CA GLU A 192 46.78 -0.20 21.64
C GLU A 192 47.93 0.79 21.97
N ARG A 193 47.93 1.38 23.16
CA ARG A 193 48.92 2.38 23.62
C ARG A 193 48.99 3.62 22.73
N ILE A 194 47.84 4.10 22.23
CA ILE A 194 47.71 5.31 21.42
C ILE A 194 46.82 6.36 22.10
N GLU A 195 46.64 6.24 23.41
CA GLU A 195 45.84 7.19 24.19
C GLU A 195 46.53 8.56 24.21
N SER A 196 45.83 9.62 23.79
CA SER A 196 46.28 11.00 23.71
C SER A 196 45.10 11.96 23.61
N GLU A 197 45.33 13.26 23.78
CA GLU A 197 44.27 14.27 23.50
C GLU A 197 43.81 14.19 22.05
N GLU A 198 44.73 13.96 21.10
CA GLU A 198 44.42 13.77 19.71
C GLU A 198 43.49 12.56 19.48
N SER A 199 43.70 11.45 20.19
CA SER A 199 42.84 10.28 20.09
C SER A 199 41.41 10.57 20.56
N ALA A 200 41.27 11.36 21.63
CA ALA A 200 39.95 11.77 22.13
C ALA A 200 39.19 12.64 21.12
N ASP A 201 39.89 13.54 20.42
CA ASP A 201 39.29 14.40 19.41
C ASP A 201 38.90 13.63 18.13
N VAL A 202 39.74 12.69 17.71
CA VAL A 202 39.44 11.78 16.59
C VAL A 202 38.23 10.90 16.91
N ILE A 203 38.12 10.38 18.13
CA ILE A 203 36.97 9.59 18.56
C ILE A 203 35.68 10.43 18.50
N LYS A 204 35.70 11.66 19.08
CA LYS A 204 34.52 12.56 19.03
C LYS A 204 34.10 12.90 17.61
N ALA A 205 35.07 13.24 16.75
CA ALA A 205 34.78 13.53 15.33
C ALA A 205 34.22 12.31 14.60
N SER A 206 34.84 11.14 14.76
CA SER A 206 34.40 9.89 14.14
C SER A 206 33.00 9.49 14.61
N LEU A 207 32.70 9.65 15.90
CA LEU A 207 31.41 9.32 16.47
C LEU A 207 30.31 10.27 15.98
N SER A 208 30.62 11.56 15.84
CA SER A 208 29.68 12.54 15.30
C SER A 208 29.31 12.23 13.86
N ILE A 209 30.27 11.84 13.03
CA ILE A 209 30.07 11.40 11.66
C ILE A 209 29.29 10.07 11.62
N ALA A 210 29.66 9.12 12.46
CA ALA A 210 29.01 7.83 12.57
C ALA A 210 27.53 7.96 12.93
N TYR A 211 27.19 8.85 13.87
CA TYR A 211 25.81 9.09 14.29
C TYR A 211 24.93 9.54 13.14
N VAL A 212 25.42 10.40 12.25
CA VAL A 212 24.65 10.90 11.09
C VAL A 212 24.59 9.87 9.96
N LEU A 213 25.71 9.22 9.65
CA LEU A 213 25.84 8.41 8.42
C LEU A 213 25.63 6.90 8.62
N SER A 214 25.60 6.41 9.86
CA SER A 214 25.56 4.95 10.12
C SER A 214 24.30 4.50 10.86
N GLN A 215 23.19 5.17 10.65
CA GLN A 215 21.87 4.80 11.18
C GLN A 215 21.33 3.54 10.47
N LEU A 216 22.08 2.43 10.58
CA LEU A 216 21.80 1.21 9.80
C LEU A 216 20.41 0.65 10.02
N GLY A 217 19.89 0.77 11.25
CA GLY A 217 18.55 0.33 11.58
C GLY A 217 17.47 1.13 10.84
N ASN A 218 17.70 2.41 10.62
CA ASN A 218 16.76 3.25 9.89
C ASN A 218 16.73 2.88 8.39
N TYR A 219 17.82 2.39 7.82
CA TYR A 219 17.83 1.96 6.41
C TYR A 219 16.98 0.73 6.14
N PHE A 220 16.64 -0.06 7.16
CA PHE A 220 15.69 -1.17 7.03
C PHE A 220 14.26 -0.73 6.74
N ILE A 221 13.96 0.58 6.71
CA ILE A 221 12.74 1.12 6.10
C ILE A 221 12.58 0.61 4.67
N ALA A 222 13.67 0.47 3.90
CA ALA A 222 13.59 -0.06 2.55
C ALA A 222 12.98 -1.48 2.53
N LEU A 223 13.29 -2.34 3.51
CA LEU A 223 12.66 -3.65 3.63
C LEU A 223 11.15 -3.53 3.91
N PHE A 224 10.76 -2.59 4.78
CA PHE A 224 9.34 -2.31 5.03
C PHE A 224 8.63 -1.83 3.77
N LEU A 225 9.24 -0.93 3.00
CA LEU A 225 8.65 -0.41 1.77
C LEU A 225 8.50 -1.49 0.69
N ILE A 226 9.45 -2.43 0.58
CA ILE A 226 9.32 -3.61 -0.28
C ILE A 226 8.16 -4.48 0.19
N PHE A 227 8.01 -4.71 1.50
CA PHE A 227 6.88 -5.43 2.06
C PHE A 227 5.56 -4.69 1.83
N ALA A 228 5.53 -3.38 2.09
CA ALA A 228 4.35 -2.55 1.92
C ALA A 228 3.90 -2.49 0.44
N SER A 229 4.84 -2.43 -0.50
CA SER A 229 4.52 -2.47 -1.93
C SER A 229 3.84 -3.78 -2.32
N TYR A 230 4.31 -4.92 -1.79
CA TYR A 230 3.63 -6.20 -1.97
C TYR A 230 2.23 -6.20 -1.35
N HIS A 231 2.12 -5.74 -0.10
CA HIS A 231 0.85 -5.72 0.64
C HIS A 231 -0.20 -4.81 -0.02
N GLN A 232 0.23 -3.64 -0.49
CA GLN A 232 -0.62 -2.65 -1.16
C GLN A 232 -0.74 -2.89 -2.68
N ARG A 233 -0.16 -3.97 -3.20
CA ARG A 233 -0.16 -4.32 -4.63
C ARG A 233 0.39 -3.22 -5.55
N VAL A 234 1.39 -2.48 -5.09
CA VAL A 234 2.10 -1.46 -5.87
C VAL A 234 3.35 -2.08 -6.47
N VAL A 235 3.41 -2.17 -7.79
CA VAL A 235 4.61 -2.68 -8.48
C VAL A 235 5.67 -1.61 -8.52
N LEU A 236 6.85 -1.92 -7.98
CA LEU A 236 8.02 -1.06 -8.07
C LEU A 236 8.65 -1.20 -9.46
N THR A 237 8.88 -0.07 -10.12
CA THR A 237 9.59 -0.02 -11.40
C THR A 237 11.08 -0.32 -11.21
N PHE A 238 11.78 -0.68 -12.29
CA PHE A 238 13.22 -0.91 -12.23
C PHE A 238 14.00 0.30 -11.72
N SER A 239 13.60 1.52 -12.12
CA SER A 239 14.20 2.76 -11.62
C SER A 239 14.01 2.95 -10.13
N GLU A 240 12.84 2.64 -9.60
CA GLU A 240 12.56 2.71 -8.16
C GLU A 240 13.39 1.70 -7.38
N TRP A 241 13.55 0.48 -7.87
CA TRP A 241 14.42 -0.51 -7.26
C TRP A 241 15.88 -0.04 -7.18
N VAL A 242 16.40 0.58 -8.24
CA VAL A 242 17.78 1.11 -8.30
C VAL A 242 17.96 2.31 -7.39
N LEU A 243 16.95 3.18 -7.30
CA LEU A 243 17.01 4.42 -6.52
C LEU A 243 16.64 4.25 -5.04
N LEU A 244 15.93 3.19 -4.68
CA LEU A 244 15.46 2.94 -3.31
C LEU A 244 16.58 3.01 -2.26
N PRO A 245 17.79 2.42 -2.45
CA PRO A 245 18.89 2.56 -1.49
C PRO A 245 19.31 4.00 -1.30
N PHE A 246 19.46 4.75 -2.38
CA PHE A 246 19.91 6.14 -2.35
C PHE A 246 18.87 7.05 -1.67
N MET A 247 17.61 6.91 -2.02
CA MET A 247 16.52 7.66 -1.42
C MET A 247 16.36 7.34 0.06
N THR A 248 16.47 6.06 0.43
CA THR A 248 16.43 5.62 1.83
C THR A 248 17.61 6.17 2.63
N LEU A 249 18.81 6.19 2.05
CA LEU A 249 19.99 6.76 2.68
C LEU A 249 19.80 8.25 2.99
N LEU A 250 19.37 9.03 1.99
CA LEU A 250 19.14 10.46 2.15
C LEU A 250 18.04 10.75 3.18
N SER A 251 16.95 10.02 3.14
CA SER A 251 15.86 10.16 4.11
C SER A 251 16.31 9.76 5.53
N GLY A 252 17.15 8.73 5.65
CA GLY A 252 17.70 8.28 6.94
C GLY A 252 18.67 9.29 7.55
N ILE A 253 19.45 10.01 6.76
CA ILE A 253 20.35 11.08 7.24
C ILE A 253 19.56 12.23 7.86
N GLY A 254 18.45 12.62 7.25
CA GLY A 254 17.61 13.73 7.74
C GLY A 254 16.70 13.38 8.92
N SER A 255 16.52 12.09 9.23
CA SER A 255 15.59 11.63 10.28
C SER A 255 16.27 10.65 11.25
N PRO A 256 17.22 11.10 12.08
CA PRO A 256 18.01 10.21 12.92
C PRO A 256 17.23 9.60 14.10
N SER A 257 16.13 10.21 14.53
CA SER A 257 15.41 9.80 15.74
C SER A 257 14.16 8.97 15.48
N ALA A 258 13.49 9.18 14.35
CA ALA A 258 12.27 8.46 13.99
C ALA A 258 12.22 8.27 12.48
N SER A 259 11.90 7.05 12.08
CA SER A 259 11.86 6.69 10.66
C SER A 259 10.46 6.93 10.03
N VAL A 260 9.51 7.47 10.79
CA VAL A 260 8.11 7.65 10.36
C VAL A 260 8.01 8.65 9.22
N ASP A 261 8.69 9.80 9.36
CA ASP A 261 8.69 10.84 8.33
C ASP A 261 9.34 10.34 7.03
N ALA A 262 10.41 9.54 7.16
CA ALA A 262 11.05 8.92 6.02
C ALA A 262 10.13 7.91 5.32
N VAL A 263 9.32 7.17 6.07
CA VAL A 263 8.32 6.24 5.50
C VAL A 263 7.20 6.99 4.80
N ALA A 264 6.70 8.08 5.39
CA ALA A 264 5.67 8.91 4.76
C ALA A 264 6.16 9.48 3.41
N PHE A 265 7.36 10.07 3.40
CA PHE A 265 7.97 10.61 2.18
C PHE A 265 8.25 9.54 1.12
N LEU A 266 8.91 8.44 1.52
CA LEU A 266 9.26 7.36 0.59
C LEU A 266 8.00 6.60 0.11
N GLY A 267 6.97 6.52 0.95
CA GLY A 267 5.66 5.98 0.59
C GLY A 267 4.99 6.80 -0.50
N GLU A 268 4.98 8.13 -0.35
CA GLU A 268 4.47 9.03 -1.39
C GLU A 268 5.27 8.90 -2.69
N TRP A 269 6.59 8.88 -2.61
CA TRP A 269 7.45 8.65 -3.78
C TRP A 269 7.16 7.32 -4.48
N LEU A 270 6.90 6.24 -3.74
CA LEU A 270 6.54 4.92 -4.26
C LEU A 270 5.03 4.77 -4.55
N ARG A 271 4.24 5.83 -4.39
CA ARG A 271 2.77 5.83 -4.60
C ARG A 271 2.03 4.87 -3.68
N LEU A 272 2.58 4.62 -2.51
CA LEU A 272 1.91 3.84 -1.48
C LEU A 272 0.81 4.67 -0.82
N PRO A 273 -0.33 4.08 -0.45
CA PRO A 273 -1.39 4.78 0.26
C PRO A 273 -0.90 5.38 1.58
N PRO A 274 -1.45 6.53 2.04
CA PRO A 274 -1.07 7.19 3.29
C PRO A 274 -1.17 6.27 4.53
N GLU A 275 -2.09 5.31 4.50
CA GLU A 275 -2.29 4.29 5.56
C GLU A 275 -1.04 3.41 5.76
N THR A 276 -0.13 3.36 4.80
CA THR A 276 1.15 2.66 4.90
C THR A 276 1.99 3.18 6.06
N THR A 277 1.91 4.47 6.35
CA THR A 277 2.62 5.06 7.49
C THR A 277 2.07 4.53 8.83
N ASN A 278 0.75 4.38 8.94
CA ASN A 278 0.13 3.79 10.13
C ASN A 278 0.56 2.33 10.30
N LEU A 279 0.57 1.55 9.21
CA LEU A 279 1.04 0.17 9.20
C LEU A 279 2.51 0.05 9.65
N TYR A 280 3.38 1.01 9.27
CA TYR A 280 4.75 1.05 9.75
C TYR A 280 4.84 1.30 11.25
N VAL A 281 4.06 2.26 11.76
CA VAL A 281 4.02 2.61 13.18
C VAL A 281 3.61 1.39 14.04
N GLU A 282 2.68 0.58 13.56
CA GLU A 282 2.28 -0.67 14.23
C GLU A 282 3.47 -1.63 14.39
N THR A 283 4.30 -1.77 13.35
CA THR A 283 5.48 -2.63 13.42
C THR A 283 6.55 -2.12 14.36
N MET A 284 6.61 -0.81 14.63
CA MET A 284 7.64 -0.18 15.45
C MET A 284 7.64 -0.69 16.90
N THR A 285 6.54 -1.22 17.40
CA THR A 285 6.49 -1.83 18.73
C THR A 285 7.60 -2.86 18.95
N ILE A 286 7.93 -3.61 17.93
CA ILE A 286 8.95 -4.66 17.99
C ILE A 286 10.19 -4.25 17.20
N THR A 287 10.02 -3.71 15.99
CA THR A 287 11.14 -3.42 15.10
C THR A 287 12.04 -2.31 15.61
N ARG A 288 11.52 -1.39 16.45
CA ARG A 288 12.33 -0.30 17.03
C ARG A 288 13.53 -0.81 17.83
N TYR A 289 13.38 -1.88 18.59
CA TYR A 289 14.49 -2.48 19.31
C TYR A 289 15.61 -2.95 18.38
N GLY A 290 15.24 -3.63 17.29
CA GLY A 290 16.20 -4.06 16.27
C GLY A 290 16.85 -2.88 15.54
N GLN A 291 16.07 -1.85 15.19
CA GLN A 291 16.59 -0.64 14.56
C GLN A 291 17.66 0.04 15.41
N VAL A 292 17.37 0.21 16.70
CA VAL A 292 18.30 0.85 17.64
C VAL A 292 19.54 0.03 17.82
N ALA A 293 19.42 -1.29 18.05
CA ALA A 293 20.56 -2.18 18.20
C ALA A 293 21.49 -2.17 16.97
N LEU A 294 20.90 -2.23 15.77
CA LEU A 294 21.66 -2.22 14.52
C LEU A 294 22.34 -0.87 14.27
N SER A 295 21.69 0.24 14.63
CA SER A 295 22.28 1.59 14.54
C SER A 295 23.46 1.74 15.48
N VAL A 296 23.35 1.27 16.73
CA VAL A 296 24.47 1.27 17.71
C VAL A 296 25.66 0.47 17.19
N MET A 297 25.42 -0.71 16.61
CA MET A 297 26.47 -1.49 15.98
C MET A 297 27.11 -0.77 14.79
N GLY A 298 26.34 -0.04 14.00
CA GLY A 298 26.82 0.81 12.92
C GLY A 298 27.71 1.95 13.43
N PHE A 299 27.28 2.66 14.47
CA PHE A 299 28.09 3.72 15.08
C PHE A 299 29.41 3.20 15.62
N ALA A 300 29.35 2.11 16.39
CA ALA A 300 30.55 1.46 16.93
C ALA A 300 31.49 1.01 15.80
N PHE A 301 30.98 0.37 14.78
CA PHE A 301 31.76 -0.08 13.64
C PHE A 301 32.53 1.08 12.97
N VAL A 302 31.85 2.18 12.66
CA VAL A 302 32.46 3.33 11.98
C VAL A 302 33.45 4.03 12.91
N THR A 303 33.07 4.29 14.18
CA THR A 303 33.92 4.98 15.14
C THR A 303 35.21 4.21 15.41
N LEU A 304 35.12 2.92 15.78
CA LEU A 304 36.29 2.10 16.09
C LEU A 304 37.18 1.91 14.85
N THR A 305 36.59 1.66 13.68
CA THR A 305 37.36 1.49 12.44
C THR A 305 38.04 2.79 12.03
N ALA A 306 37.35 3.94 12.05
CA ALA A 306 37.90 5.22 11.65
C ALA A 306 39.04 5.65 12.58
N THR A 307 38.86 5.51 13.89
CA THR A 307 39.90 5.81 14.88
C THR A 307 41.15 4.94 14.67
N MET A 308 40.98 3.63 14.49
CA MET A 308 42.11 2.73 14.26
C MET A 308 42.79 2.94 12.89
N ILE A 309 42.08 3.36 11.86
CA ILE A 309 42.66 3.74 10.57
C ILE A 309 43.51 4.98 10.72
N TYR A 310 43.01 6.00 11.41
CA TYR A 310 43.73 7.26 11.61
C TYR A 310 45.11 7.05 12.27
N PHE A 311 45.20 6.19 13.28
CA PHE A 311 46.44 5.85 13.97
C PHE A 311 47.23 4.71 13.30
N GLY A 312 46.84 4.27 12.07
CA GLY A 312 47.56 3.24 11.34
C GLY A 312 47.50 1.83 11.97
N ARG A 313 46.61 1.61 12.93
CA ARG A 313 46.40 0.33 13.61
C ARG A 313 45.40 -0.59 12.90
N ALA A 314 44.47 -0.05 12.13
CA ALA A 314 43.57 -0.84 11.29
C ALA A 314 44.21 -1.13 9.93
N LYS A 315 44.06 -2.36 9.46
CA LYS A 315 44.48 -2.76 8.09
C LYS A 315 43.26 -2.98 7.21
N MET A 316 42.97 -1.99 6.38
CA MET A 316 41.94 -2.13 5.34
C MET A 316 42.39 -3.18 4.30
N ARG A 317 42.04 -4.43 4.57
CA ARG A 317 42.29 -5.55 3.66
C ARG A 317 41.03 -5.87 2.87
N LEU A 318 41.14 -6.00 1.55
CA LEU A 318 40.00 -6.31 0.69
C LEU A 318 39.40 -7.69 0.98
N ARG A 319 40.26 -8.67 1.34
CA ARG A 319 39.82 -10.05 1.62
C ARG A 319 38.75 -10.17 2.72
N PRO A 320 38.88 -9.58 3.93
CA PRO A 320 37.83 -9.62 4.96
C PRO A 320 36.54 -8.95 4.51
N VAL A 321 36.64 -7.87 3.76
CA VAL A 321 35.47 -7.15 3.24
C VAL A 321 34.73 -8.05 2.25
N LEU A 322 35.43 -8.63 1.27
CA LEU A 322 34.83 -9.58 0.33
C LEU A 322 34.25 -10.81 1.05
N ALA A 323 34.94 -11.31 2.08
CA ALA A 323 34.44 -12.42 2.90
C ALA A 323 33.12 -12.06 3.63
N ALA A 324 33.00 -10.83 4.15
CA ALA A 324 31.75 -10.37 4.77
C ALA A 324 30.61 -10.26 3.76
N PHE A 325 30.87 -9.72 2.56
CA PHE A 325 29.88 -9.67 1.48
C PHE A 325 29.49 -11.09 1.03
N ALA A 326 30.45 -11.98 0.86
CA ALA A 326 30.20 -13.37 0.49
C ALA A 326 29.40 -14.12 1.57
N LEU A 327 29.73 -13.90 2.86
CA LEU A 327 29.00 -14.47 3.98
C LEU A 327 27.55 -13.94 4.01
N THR A 328 27.36 -12.64 3.82
CA THR A 328 26.03 -12.03 3.73
C THR A 328 25.23 -12.63 2.56
N ALA A 329 25.84 -12.73 1.38
CA ALA A 329 25.21 -13.32 0.20
C ALA A 329 24.87 -14.80 0.40
N MET A 330 25.74 -15.56 1.06
CA MET A 330 25.51 -16.98 1.34
C MET A 330 24.37 -17.17 2.36
N LEU A 331 24.38 -16.43 3.47
CA LEU A 331 23.36 -16.58 4.53
C LEU A 331 21.99 -16.13 4.03
N PHE A 332 21.90 -14.91 3.51
CA PHE A 332 20.61 -14.35 3.09
C PHE A 332 20.18 -14.83 1.70
N GLY A 333 21.13 -15.11 0.80
CA GLY A 333 20.84 -15.77 -0.48
C GLY A 333 20.32 -17.19 -0.27
N GLY A 334 20.93 -17.95 0.66
CA GLY A 334 20.42 -19.26 1.06
C GLY A 334 19.03 -19.17 1.68
N LEU A 335 18.80 -18.19 2.55
CA LEU A 335 17.48 -17.89 3.10
C LEU A 335 16.48 -17.53 1.99
N ALA A 336 16.88 -16.69 1.03
CA ALA A 336 16.02 -16.30 -0.09
C ALA A 336 15.66 -17.48 -0.99
N VAL A 337 16.59 -18.35 -1.32
CA VAL A 337 16.33 -19.55 -2.13
C VAL A 337 15.49 -20.55 -1.36
N GLY A 338 15.85 -20.87 -0.11
CA GLY A 338 15.10 -21.78 0.74
C GLY A 338 13.68 -21.26 1.05
N GLY A 339 13.55 -19.97 1.34
CA GLY A 339 12.26 -19.34 1.62
C GLY A 339 11.34 -19.28 0.41
N ARG A 340 11.87 -19.17 -0.83
CA ARG A 340 11.05 -19.25 -2.05
C ARG A 340 10.34 -20.60 -2.20
N LEU A 341 10.89 -21.68 -1.67
CA LEU A 341 10.23 -22.98 -1.66
C LEU A 341 8.98 -22.98 -0.74
N PHE A 342 8.96 -22.08 0.24
CA PHE A 342 7.85 -21.90 1.18
C PHE A 342 7.08 -20.59 0.95
N SER A 343 7.49 -19.76 -0.02
CA SER A 343 6.92 -18.42 -0.25
C SER A 343 5.41 -18.46 -0.53
N THR A 344 4.92 -19.48 -1.23
CA THR A 344 3.48 -19.66 -1.49
C THR A 344 2.65 -19.92 -0.23
N ARG A 345 3.28 -20.42 0.86
CA ARG A 345 2.64 -20.59 2.17
C ARG A 345 2.74 -19.35 3.04
N LEU A 346 3.89 -18.63 2.96
CA LEU A 346 4.15 -17.41 3.73
C LEU A 346 3.45 -16.19 3.13
N PHE A 347 3.38 -16.14 1.81
CA PHE A 347 2.74 -15.11 1.02
C PHE A 347 1.80 -15.81 0.03
N PRO A 348 0.61 -16.21 0.46
CA PRO A 348 -0.33 -16.82 -0.47
C PRO A 348 -0.56 -15.82 -1.62
N PRO A 349 -0.42 -16.25 -2.89
CA PRO A 349 -0.74 -15.38 -4.00
C PRO A 349 -2.16 -14.88 -3.79
N PRO A 350 -2.47 -13.62 -4.13
CA PRO A 350 -3.83 -13.16 -4.22
C PRO A 350 -4.51 -14.10 -5.22
N SER A 351 -5.25 -15.07 -4.69
CA SER A 351 -5.82 -16.13 -5.51
C SER A 351 -6.93 -15.54 -6.37
N ASP A 352 -7.05 -16.04 -7.59
CA ASP A 352 -8.24 -15.88 -8.45
C ASP A 352 -9.53 -16.19 -7.65
N ALA A 353 -9.38 -16.98 -6.59
CA ALA A 353 -10.39 -17.27 -5.60
C ALA A 353 -10.83 -16.04 -4.76
N ALA A 354 -10.05 -14.97 -4.65
CA ALA A 354 -10.40 -13.91 -3.69
C ALA A 354 -11.70 -13.16 -4.05
N ILE A 355 -11.94 -12.86 -5.32
CA ILE A 355 -13.21 -12.25 -5.75
C ILE A 355 -14.33 -13.30 -5.76
N MET A 356 -14.02 -14.54 -6.16
CA MET A 356 -14.97 -15.64 -6.20
C MET A 356 -15.28 -16.24 -4.81
N ALA A 357 -14.43 -15.96 -3.81
CA ALA A 357 -14.67 -16.32 -2.41
C ALA A 357 -15.49 -15.28 -1.64
N ARG A 358 -15.80 -14.12 -2.23
CA ARG A 358 -16.57 -13.08 -1.55
C ARG A 358 -18.00 -13.54 -1.29
N THR A 359 -18.50 -13.20 -0.12
CA THR A 359 -19.85 -13.53 0.34
C THR A 359 -20.62 -12.27 0.73
N LEU A 360 -21.92 -12.35 0.74
CA LEU A 360 -22.77 -11.33 1.36
C LEU A 360 -22.61 -11.40 2.89
N ASP A 361 -22.94 -10.31 3.57
CA ASP A 361 -22.94 -10.26 5.02
C ASP A 361 -24.06 -11.17 5.57
N PRO A 362 -23.74 -12.18 6.41
CA PRO A 362 -24.74 -13.08 6.98
C PRO A 362 -25.80 -12.35 7.81
N THR A 363 -25.44 -11.25 8.47
CA THR A 363 -26.38 -10.44 9.25
C THR A 363 -27.39 -9.71 8.37
N LEU A 364 -27.01 -9.41 7.13
CA LEU A 364 -27.87 -8.80 6.14
C LEU A 364 -28.78 -9.84 5.45
N THR A 365 -28.22 -10.96 4.99
CA THR A 365 -28.98 -12.01 4.31
C THR A 365 -29.97 -12.70 5.25
N GLY A 366 -29.65 -12.86 6.55
CA GLY A 366 -30.56 -13.45 7.52
C GLY A 366 -31.77 -12.58 7.90
N ARG A 367 -31.79 -11.31 7.48
CA ARG A 367 -32.88 -10.35 7.79
C ARG A 367 -33.83 -10.08 6.61
N VAL A 368 -33.49 -10.53 5.42
CA VAL A 368 -34.26 -10.27 4.19
C VAL A 368 -34.61 -11.59 3.53
N ASP A 369 -35.92 -11.85 3.36
CA ASP A 369 -36.37 -12.99 2.58
C ASP A 369 -36.02 -12.75 1.10
N ALA A 370 -35.15 -13.58 0.54
CA ALA A 370 -34.62 -13.42 -0.80
C ALA A 370 -34.86 -14.66 -1.66
N VAL A 371 -35.36 -14.43 -2.88
CA VAL A 371 -35.50 -15.44 -3.92
C VAL A 371 -34.58 -15.07 -5.09
N VAL A 372 -33.63 -15.97 -5.41
CA VAL A 372 -32.73 -15.78 -6.56
C VAL A 372 -33.17 -16.71 -7.69
N ARG A 373 -33.63 -16.13 -8.78
CA ARG A 373 -33.91 -16.90 -10.01
C ARG A 373 -32.65 -16.92 -10.86
N ARG A 374 -32.17 -18.11 -11.19
CA ARG A 374 -30.98 -18.25 -12.06
C ARG A 374 -31.30 -18.06 -13.53
N GLU A 375 -32.53 -18.33 -13.90
CA GLU A 375 -33.04 -18.16 -15.25
C GLU A 375 -34.28 -17.24 -15.25
N ARG A 376 -34.44 -16.49 -16.34
CA ARG A 376 -35.62 -15.66 -16.50
C ARG A 376 -36.81 -16.53 -16.79
N PRO A 377 -37.90 -16.48 -16.01
CA PRO A 377 -39.12 -17.17 -16.34
C PRO A 377 -39.71 -16.67 -17.68
N GLY A 378 -40.13 -17.59 -18.55
CA GLY A 378 -40.73 -17.24 -19.82
C GLY A 378 -42.09 -16.53 -19.69
N ASP A 379 -42.75 -16.68 -18.53
CA ASP A 379 -44.06 -16.14 -18.18
C ASP A 379 -43.97 -14.99 -17.16
N LEU A 380 -42.86 -14.25 -17.14
CA LEU A 380 -42.66 -13.16 -16.19
C LEU A 380 -43.71 -12.07 -16.40
N ALA A 381 -44.67 -11.99 -15.48
CA ALA A 381 -45.77 -11.04 -15.56
C ALA A 381 -45.39 -9.64 -15.03
N PRO A 382 -46.01 -8.56 -15.58
CA PRO A 382 -45.91 -7.23 -15.03
C PRO A 382 -46.35 -7.16 -13.56
N LEU A 383 -45.71 -6.29 -12.78
CA LEU A 383 -45.97 -6.12 -11.36
C LEU A 383 -47.14 -5.15 -11.13
N ALA A 384 -48.03 -5.48 -10.20
CA ALA A 384 -49.06 -4.55 -9.74
C ALA A 384 -48.36 -3.47 -8.85
N GLY A 385 -48.63 -2.17 -9.12
CA GLY A 385 -48.01 -1.06 -8.40
C GLY A 385 -46.47 -1.06 -8.52
N VAL A 386 -45.97 -1.36 -9.73
CA VAL A 386 -44.52 -1.41 -10.02
C VAL A 386 -43.84 -0.10 -9.66
N ALA A 387 -42.66 -0.23 -9.07
CA ALA A 387 -41.80 0.88 -8.68
C ALA A 387 -42.52 2.01 -7.88
N THR A 388 -43.47 1.65 -7.05
CA THR A 388 -44.08 2.54 -6.06
C THR A 388 -43.88 1.97 -4.66
N LEU A 389 -43.62 2.82 -3.66
CA LEU A 389 -43.42 2.37 -2.28
C LEU A 389 -44.62 1.62 -1.72
N GLU A 390 -45.82 2.10 -2.03
CA GLU A 390 -47.08 1.47 -1.64
C GLU A 390 -47.26 0.08 -2.30
N GLY A 391 -47.05 -0.01 -3.61
CA GLY A 391 -47.16 -1.27 -4.34
C GLY A 391 -46.14 -2.31 -3.89
N ILE A 392 -44.88 -1.93 -3.63
CA ILE A 392 -43.84 -2.81 -3.12
C ILE A 392 -44.20 -3.31 -1.72
N ARG A 393 -44.68 -2.43 -0.83
CA ARG A 393 -45.11 -2.81 0.54
C ARG A 393 -46.33 -3.71 0.51
N ALA A 394 -47.31 -3.43 -0.35
CA ALA A 394 -48.51 -4.26 -0.50
C ALA A 394 -48.17 -5.68 -0.98
N ARG A 395 -47.18 -5.83 -1.87
CA ARG A 395 -46.67 -7.14 -2.31
C ARG A 395 -45.76 -7.82 -1.28
N GLY A 396 -45.20 -7.05 -0.31
CA GLY A 396 -44.22 -7.54 0.66
C GLY A 396 -42.87 -7.93 0.05
N ARG A 397 -42.68 -7.71 -1.26
CA ARG A 397 -41.47 -8.11 -2.01
C ARG A 397 -41.19 -7.16 -3.18
N MET A 398 -39.91 -6.84 -3.36
CA MET A 398 -39.40 -6.05 -4.48
C MET A 398 -38.73 -6.96 -5.52
N ARG A 399 -39.00 -6.74 -6.81
CA ARG A 399 -38.33 -7.48 -7.90
C ARG A 399 -37.21 -6.64 -8.48
N ILE A 400 -35.98 -7.15 -8.34
CA ILE A 400 -34.74 -6.52 -8.79
C ILE A 400 -34.19 -7.26 -10.01
N GLY A 401 -33.94 -6.51 -11.09
CA GLY A 401 -33.19 -7.00 -12.24
C GLY A 401 -31.68 -7.01 -11.94
N TYR A 402 -30.99 -8.13 -12.19
CA TYR A 402 -29.55 -8.28 -12.00
C TYR A 402 -28.86 -8.83 -13.26
N GLY A 403 -27.57 -8.47 -13.46
CA GLY A 403 -26.72 -9.07 -14.48
C GLY A 403 -25.99 -10.31 -13.93
N ARG A 404 -25.83 -11.37 -14.72
CA ARG A 404 -25.25 -12.64 -14.25
C ARG A 404 -23.74 -12.58 -14.01
N ASP A 405 -23.00 -11.87 -14.90
CA ASP A 405 -21.53 -11.88 -14.94
C ASP A 405 -20.96 -10.46 -14.98
N ILE A 406 -21.57 -9.54 -14.23
CA ILE A 406 -21.19 -8.13 -14.17
C ILE A 406 -20.32 -7.90 -12.93
N LEU A 407 -19.11 -8.45 -12.94
CA LEU A 407 -18.10 -8.21 -11.92
C LEU A 407 -17.77 -6.71 -11.79
N PRO A 408 -17.64 -6.17 -10.59
CA PRO A 408 -17.89 -6.73 -9.26
C PRO A 408 -19.31 -6.44 -8.75
N PHE A 409 -20.26 -6.02 -9.60
CA PHE A 409 -21.57 -5.50 -9.23
C PHE A 409 -22.61 -6.59 -8.97
N SER A 410 -22.72 -7.57 -9.88
CA SER A 410 -23.59 -8.73 -9.71
C SER A 410 -23.02 -9.94 -10.44
N TYR A 411 -22.73 -11.01 -9.72
CA TYR A 411 -22.13 -12.23 -10.24
C TYR A 411 -22.36 -13.41 -9.30
N PHE A 412 -22.14 -14.62 -9.79
CA PHE A 412 -22.14 -15.82 -8.94
C PHE A 412 -20.74 -16.10 -8.43
N ASN A 413 -20.60 -16.25 -7.10
CA ASN A 413 -19.33 -16.61 -6.47
C ASN A 413 -18.99 -18.08 -6.65
N GLY A 414 -17.83 -18.51 -6.12
CA GLY A 414 -17.36 -19.90 -6.19
C GLY A 414 -18.25 -20.90 -5.47
N ALA A 415 -19.11 -20.48 -4.53
CA ALA A 415 -20.13 -21.30 -3.89
C ALA A 415 -21.44 -21.36 -4.68
N GLY A 416 -21.56 -20.57 -5.74
CA GLY A 416 -22.75 -20.46 -6.57
C GLY A 416 -23.81 -19.52 -6.00
N ASP A 417 -23.45 -18.65 -5.06
CA ASP A 417 -24.34 -17.62 -4.52
C ASP A 417 -24.29 -16.36 -5.38
N LEU A 418 -25.44 -15.72 -5.58
CA LEU A 418 -25.52 -14.41 -6.21
C LEU A 418 -24.97 -13.35 -5.24
N VAL A 419 -23.89 -12.68 -5.62
CA VAL A 419 -23.19 -11.70 -4.80
C VAL A 419 -22.76 -10.49 -5.63
N GLY A 420 -22.21 -9.48 -4.98
CA GLY A 420 -21.67 -8.29 -5.63
C GLY A 420 -22.12 -7.01 -4.94
N TYR A 421 -21.55 -5.89 -5.40
CA TYR A 421 -21.83 -4.57 -4.85
C TYR A 421 -23.32 -4.21 -4.92
N ASP A 422 -23.93 -4.36 -6.12
CA ASP A 422 -25.34 -4.02 -6.34
C ASP A 422 -26.29 -5.02 -5.66
N VAL A 423 -25.90 -6.29 -5.62
CA VAL A 423 -26.65 -7.32 -4.88
C VAL A 423 -26.68 -6.99 -3.39
N ALA A 424 -25.53 -6.64 -2.80
CA ALA A 424 -25.47 -6.23 -1.40
C ALA A 424 -26.26 -4.94 -1.15
N ALA A 425 -26.25 -3.99 -2.08
CA ALA A 425 -27.06 -2.78 -2.03
C ALA A 425 -28.56 -3.10 -2.07
N ALA A 426 -28.98 -4.03 -2.95
CA ALA A 426 -30.39 -4.46 -3.04
C ALA A 426 -30.88 -5.08 -1.72
N TYR A 427 -30.06 -5.92 -1.09
CA TYR A 427 -30.39 -6.47 0.23
C TYR A 427 -30.55 -5.37 1.31
N ARG A 428 -29.64 -4.38 1.35
CA ARG A 428 -29.74 -3.26 2.29
C ARG A 428 -31.00 -2.44 2.03
N PHE A 429 -31.26 -2.14 0.77
CA PHE A 429 -32.44 -1.37 0.35
C PHE A 429 -33.75 -2.08 0.74
N ALA A 430 -33.85 -3.40 0.46
CA ALA A 430 -35.02 -4.22 0.84
C ALA A 430 -35.20 -4.30 2.37
N ARG A 431 -34.10 -4.44 3.12
CA ARG A 431 -34.12 -4.38 4.60
C ARG A 431 -34.70 -3.06 5.11
N ASP A 432 -34.25 -1.95 4.55
CA ASP A 432 -34.65 -0.61 4.98
C ASP A 432 -36.12 -0.31 4.60
N LEU A 433 -36.65 -0.94 3.57
CA LEU A 433 -38.07 -0.94 3.22
C LEU A 433 -38.91 -1.96 3.99
N HIS A 434 -38.27 -2.89 4.72
CA HIS A 434 -38.92 -3.99 5.44
C HIS A 434 -39.69 -4.94 4.51
N VAL A 435 -39.10 -5.27 3.35
CA VAL A 435 -39.66 -6.17 2.34
C VAL A 435 -38.67 -7.25 1.94
N GLY A 436 -39.17 -8.34 1.34
CA GLY A 436 -38.33 -9.33 0.67
C GLY A 436 -37.81 -8.84 -0.68
N VAL A 437 -36.87 -9.61 -1.27
CA VAL A 437 -36.33 -9.32 -2.59
C VAL A 437 -36.42 -10.56 -3.50
N GLU A 438 -36.82 -10.35 -4.75
CA GLU A 438 -36.76 -11.34 -5.81
C GLU A 438 -35.76 -10.86 -6.87
N PHE A 439 -34.65 -11.58 -7.03
CA PHE A 439 -33.66 -11.31 -8.06
C PHE A 439 -34.00 -12.09 -9.32
N VAL A 440 -34.12 -11.39 -10.45
CA VAL A 440 -34.42 -11.97 -11.76
C VAL A 440 -33.38 -11.50 -12.78
N PRO A 441 -32.74 -12.39 -13.56
CA PRO A 441 -31.72 -11.98 -14.51
C PRO A 441 -32.31 -11.12 -15.62
N ILE A 442 -31.59 -10.06 -16.00
CA ILE A 442 -31.93 -9.18 -17.10
C ILE A 442 -31.35 -9.68 -18.43
N ASP A 443 -31.95 -9.25 -19.52
CA ASP A 443 -31.34 -9.26 -20.84
C ASP A 443 -31.06 -7.81 -21.26
N TRP A 444 -29.81 -7.49 -21.56
CA TRP A 444 -29.40 -6.13 -21.92
C TRP A 444 -30.09 -5.63 -23.20
N ALA A 445 -30.42 -6.53 -24.12
CA ALA A 445 -31.08 -6.17 -25.38
C ALA A 445 -32.56 -5.74 -25.19
N THR A 446 -33.25 -6.30 -24.18
CA THR A 446 -34.67 -6.02 -23.89
C THR A 446 -34.90 -5.19 -22.64
N LEU A 447 -33.83 -4.80 -21.95
CA LEU A 447 -33.86 -4.15 -20.62
C LEU A 447 -34.84 -2.96 -20.55
N GLU A 448 -34.78 -2.06 -21.53
CA GLU A 448 -35.60 -0.85 -21.53
C GLU A 448 -37.08 -1.18 -21.75
N THR A 449 -37.37 -2.08 -22.65
CA THR A 449 -38.74 -2.56 -22.90
C THR A 449 -39.31 -3.33 -21.72
N ASP A 450 -38.49 -4.10 -21.04
CA ASP A 450 -38.86 -4.85 -19.84
C ASP A 450 -39.22 -3.92 -18.65
N LEU A 451 -38.43 -2.86 -18.45
CA LEU A 451 -38.72 -1.83 -17.45
C LEU A 451 -40.01 -1.05 -17.81
N GLN A 452 -40.18 -0.70 -19.08
CA GLN A 452 -41.41 -0.03 -19.55
C GLN A 452 -42.64 -0.92 -19.38
N ALA A 453 -42.49 -2.23 -19.58
CA ALA A 453 -43.56 -3.22 -19.35
C ALA A 453 -43.82 -3.49 -17.85
N GLY A 454 -43.03 -2.92 -16.93
CA GLY A 454 -43.21 -3.08 -15.50
C GLY A 454 -42.83 -4.47 -14.97
N LEU A 455 -41.88 -5.14 -15.62
CA LEU A 455 -41.43 -6.46 -15.18
C LEU A 455 -40.49 -6.40 -13.95
N PHE A 456 -39.89 -5.25 -13.71
CA PHE A 456 -38.95 -5.01 -12.57
C PHE A 456 -39.36 -3.73 -11.83
N ASP A 457 -39.20 -3.70 -10.51
CA ASP A 457 -39.32 -2.48 -9.75
C ASP A 457 -38.07 -1.59 -9.92
N MET A 458 -36.92 -2.21 -10.08
CA MET A 458 -35.63 -1.54 -10.30
C MET A 458 -34.60 -2.53 -10.86
N VAL A 459 -33.64 -2.02 -11.62
CA VAL A 459 -32.48 -2.78 -12.09
C VAL A 459 -31.24 -2.28 -11.36
N MET A 460 -30.51 -3.21 -10.74
CA MET A 460 -29.29 -2.99 -9.98
C MET A 460 -28.21 -3.96 -10.49
N ALA A 461 -27.50 -3.55 -11.55
CA ALA A 461 -26.63 -4.43 -12.33
C ALA A 461 -25.44 -3.70 -12.98
N GLY A 462 -24.92 -2.63 -12.37
CA GLY A 462 -23.84 -1.85 -12.98
C GLY A 462 -24.26 -1.15 -14.27
N ALA A 463 -25.52 -0.71 -14.36
CA ALA A 463 -26.08 -0.13 -15.57
C ALA A 463 -25.57 1.31 -15.79
N TYR A 464 -25.15 1.62 -17.03
CA TYR A 464 -24.70 2.97 -17.40
C TYR A 464 -25.88 3.94 -17.54
N ALA A 465 -25.71 5.13 -16.96
CA ALA A 465 -26.62 6.25 -17.25
C ALA A 465 -26.25 6.88 -18.60
N THR A 466 -27.22 6.97 -19.49
CA THR A 466 -27.04 7.60 -20.80
C THR A 466 -28.17 8.59 -21.10
N PRO A 467 -27.96 9.58 -21.98
CA PRO A 467 -29.01 10.50 -22.39
C PRO A 467 -30.23 9.78 -23.02
N GLU A 468 -30.00 8.64 -23.65
CA GLU A 468 -31.07 7.79 -24.25
C GLU A 468 -31.96 7.22 -23.15
N ARG A 469 -31.36 6.61 -22.12
CA ARG A 469 -32.09 6.04 -20.97
C ARG A 469 -32.82 7.08 -20.14
N LEU A 470 -32.26 8.29 -20.00
CA LEU A 470 -32.93 9.41 -19.33
C LEU A 470 -34.21 9.87 -20.02
N ARG A 471 -34.34 9.62 -21.32
CA ARG A 471 -35.57 9.95 -22.06
C ARG A 471 -36.70 8.92 -21.90
N THR A 472 -36.33 7.68 -21.61
CA THR A 472 -37.26 6.53 -21.64
C THR A 472 -37.52 5.90 -20.29
N LEU A 473 -36.62 6.12 -19.31
CA LEU A 473 -36.65 5.52 -17.98
C LEU A 473 -36.47 6.59 -16.87
N SER A 474 -36.78 6.22 -15.65
CA SER A 474 -36.34 6.96 -14.46
C SER A 474 -34.95 6.43 -14.04
N VAL A 475 -33.98 7.32 -13.94
CA VAL A 475 -32.57 6.98 -13.68
C VAL A 475 -32.14 7.66 -12.39
N SER A 476 -31.57 6.90 -11.45
CA SER A 476 -31.13 7.42 -10.15
C SER A 476 -29.90 8.32 -10.25
N ASP A 477 -29.60 9.02 -9.16
CA ASP A 477 -28.29 9.64 -8.95
C ASP A 477 -27.16 8.62 -9.17
N PHE A 478 -25.98 9.12 -9.58
CA PHE A 478 -24.83 8.26 -9.85
C PHE A 478 -24.25 7.72 -8.54
N TYR A 479 -24.16 6.40 -8.44
CA TYR A 479 -23.53 5.78 -7.26
C TYR A 479 -22.04 5.47 -7.47
N ILE A 480 -21.57 5.33 -8.71
CA ILE A 480 -20.17 5.22 -9.12
C ILE A 480 -19.98 5.96 -10.44
N VAL A 481 -18.84 6.63 -10.58
CA VAL A 481 -18.40 7.23 -11.84
C VAL A 481 -17.11 6.53 -12.28
N ASN A 482 -17.20 5.75 -13.34
CA ASN A 482 -16.15 4.84 -13.78
C ASN A 482 -15.49 5.33 -15.08
N PRO A 483 -14.17 5.58 -15.11
CA PRO A 483 -13.49 5.86 -16.37
C PRO A 483 -13.46 4.62 -17.26
N VAL A 484 -13.46 4.85 -18.57
CA VAL A 484 -13.22 3.81 -19.56
C VAL A 484 -11.83 3.22 -19.37
N ALA A 485 -11.74 1.91 -19.45
CA ALA A 485 -10.51 1.14 -19.29
C ALA A 485 -10.44 0.02 -20.31
N PHE A 486 -9.26 -0.57 -20.44
CA PHE A 486 -9.02 -1.72 -21.29
C PHE A 486 -8.52 -2.90 -20.49
N ILE A 487 -9.00 -4.09 -20.79
CA ILE A 487 -8.37 -5.34 -20.41
C ILE A 487 -7.31 -5.63 -21.47
N VAL A 488 -6.04 -5.60 -21.11
CA VAL A 488 -4.90 -5.72 -22.02
C VAL A 488 -4.03 -6.89 -21.61
N ARG A 489 -3.48 -7.63 -22.57
CA ARG A 489 -2.47 -8.67 -22.29
C ARG A 489 -1.19 -8.03 -21.72
N ALA A 490 -0.58 -8.65 -20.72
CA ALA A 490 0.56 -8.08 -19.96
C ALA A 490 1.70 -7.55 -20.84
N GLY A 491 2.00 -8.18 -21.99
CA GLY A 491 3.03 -7.73 -22.92
C GLY A 491 2.67 -6.54 -23.81
N ARG A 492 1.42 -6.06 -23.78
CA ARG A 492 0.91 -4.99 -24.66
C ARG A 492 0.53 -3.70 -23.92
N VAL A 493 0.76 -3.63 -22.62
CA VAL A 493 0.34 -2.51 -21.76
C VAL A 493 0.82 -1.14 -22.28
N SER A 494 2.07 -1.05 -22.77
CA SER A 494 2.65 0.20 -23.28
C SER A 494 1.88 0.81 -24.47
N HIS A 495 1.19 0.00 -25.24
CA HIS A 495 0.42 0.44 -26.41
C HIS A 495 -0.96 1.01 -26.04
N PHE A 496 -1.36 0.89 -24.77
CA PHE A 496 -2.67 1.32 -24.26
C PHE A 496 -2.59 2.41 -23.19
N MET A 497 -1.43 3.05 -23.04
CA MET A 497 -1.21 4.06 -21.98
C MET A 497 -1.85 5.43 -22.29
N SER A 498 -2.03 5.78 -23.54
CA SER A 498 -2.72 7.03 -23.92
C SER A 498 -3.74 6.78 -25.04
N PHE A 499 -4.76 7.63 -25.09
CA PHE A 499 -5.76 7.58 -26.17
C PHE A 499 -5.11 7.73 -27.55
N ALA A 500 -4.13 8.62 -27.67
CA ALA A 500 -3.40 8.85 -28.92
C ALA A 500 -2.65 7.60 -29.40
N ASP A 501 -1.99 6.87 -28.48
CA ASP A 501 -1.26 5.65 -28.82
C ASP A 501 -2.20 4.54 -29.29
N ILE A 502 -3.40 4.45 -28.71
CA ILE A 502 -4.40 3.46 -29.09
C ILE A 502 -4.93 3.75 -30.49
N VAL A 503 -5.30 5.00 -30.77
CA VAL A 503 -5.84 5.43 -32.08
C VAL A 503 -4.80 5.31 -33.19
N ALA A 504 -3.51 5.44 -32.87
CA ALA A 504 -2.42 5.35 -33.84
C ALA A 504 -2.12 3.91 -34.31
N GLN A 505 -2.66 2.88 -33.64
CA GLN A 505 -2.38 1.49 -33.98
C GLN A 505 -3.09 1.10 -35.29
N PRO A 506 -2.34 0.60 -36.29
CA PRO A 506 -2.94 0.07 -37.51
C PRO A 506 -3.63 -1.26 -37.21
N ASP A 507 -4.79 -1.50 -37.83
CA ASP A 507 -5.55 -2.77 -37.74
C ASP A 507 -5.92 -3.21 -36.29
N LEU A 508 -6.06 -2.26 -35.36
CA LEU A 508 -6.44 -2.54 -33.97
C LEU A 508 -7.72 -3.37 -33.89
N ARG A 509 -7.67 -4.50 -33.17
CA ARG A 509 -8.82 -5.34 -32.86
C ARG A 509 -9.18 -5.23 -31.40
N LEU A 510 -10.38 -4.66 -31.13
CA LEU A 510 -10.90 -4.48 -29.78
C LEU A 510 -12.07 -5.42 -29.52
N GLY A 511 -11.99 -6.15 -28.41
CA GLY A 511 -13.15 -6.85 -27.84
C GLY A 511 -14.09 -5.87 -27.16
N VAL A 512 -15.37 -6.04 -27.32
CA VAL A 512 -16.41 -5.27 -26.64
C VAL A 512 -17.53 -6.21 -26.20
N PHE A 513 -17.98 -6.06 -24.94
CA PHE A 513 -19.13 -6.82 -24.46
C PHE A 513 -20.38 -6.44 -25.24
N GLN A 514 -21.28 -7.41 -25.44
CA GLN A 514 -22.58 -7.21 -26.12
C GLN A 514 -23.49 -6.33 -25.25
N ASP A 515 -23.16 -5.06 -25.14
CA ASP A 515 -23.90 -4.04 -24.39
C ASP A 515 -24.32 -2.91 -25.34
N PRO A 516 -25.58 -2.47 -25.31
CA PRO A 516 -26.08 -1.43 -26.20
C PRO A 516 -25.42 -0.06 -26.00
N VAL A 517 -24.71 0.15 -24.90
CA VAL A 517 -23.96 1.39 -24.61
C VAL A 517 -22.48 1.25 -25.03
N LEU A 518 -21.84 0.14 -24.70
CA LEU A 518 -20.40 -0.04 -24.95
C LEU A 518 -20.07 -0.20 -26.42
N VAL A 519 -20.90 -0.89 -27.21
CA VAL A 519 -20.63 -1.12 -28.65
C VAL A 519 -20.64 0.19 -29.43
N PRO A 520 -21.67 1.07 -29.34
CA PRO A 520 -21.64 2.38 -29.98
C PRO A 520 -20.53 3.29 -29.47
N LEU A 521 -20.26 3.26 -28.16
CA LEU A 521 -19.16 4.03 -27.56
C LEU A 521 -17.81 3.63 -28.14
N ALA A 522 -17.53 2.32 -28.20
CA ALA A 522 -16.28 1.81 -28.78
C ALA A 522 -16.15 2.21 -30.26
N GLN A 523 -17.24 2.18 -31.02
CA GLN A 523 -17.27 2.56 -32.42
C GLN A 523 -17.02 4.07 -32.62
N ALA A 524 -17.59 4.89 -31.74
CA ALA A 524 -17.38 6.35 -31.76
C ALA A 524 -15.95 6.74 -31.37
N LEU A 525 -15.38 6.11 -30.36
CA LEU A 525 -14.02 6.38 -29.88
C LEU A 525 -12.95 5.84 -30.84
N PHE A 526 -13.19 4.68 -31.46
CA PHE A 526 -12.22 3.96 -32.29
C PHE A 526 -12.81 3.59 -33.65
N PRO A 527 -13.14 4.57 -34.50
CA PRO A 527 -13.83 4.32 -35.77
C PRO A 527 -13.04 3.48 -36.78
N LYS A 528 -11.71 3.39 -36.60
CA LYS A 528 -10.82 2.56 -37.44
C LYS A 528 -10.58 1.17 -36.88
N ALA A 529 -10.93 0.92 -35.61
CA ALA A 529 -10.72 -0.38 -34.98
C ALA A 529 -11.74 -1.42 -35.47
N LYS A 530 -11.27 -2.66 -35.58
CA LYS A 530 -12.16 -3.81 -35.86
C LYS A 530 -12.73 -4.29 -34.52
N LEU A 531 -14.04 -4.04 -34.32
CA LEU A 531 -14.70 -4.46 -33.07
C LEU A 531 -15.10 -5.94 -33.16
N ALA A 532 -14.74 -6.71 -32.14
CA ALA A 532 -15.19 -8.08 -31.91
C ALA A 532 -16.21 -8.06 -30.75
N VAL A 533 -17.48 -8.24 -31.05
CA VAL A 533 -18.53 -8.32 -30.02
C VAL A 533 -18.43 -9.68 -29.34
N LEU A 534 -18.31 -9.66 -28.00
CA LEU A 534 -18.15 -10.82 -27.12
C LEU A 534 -19.41 -11.03 -26.29
N ALA A 535 -19.86 -12.27 -26.16
CA ALA A 535 -20.95 -12.62 -25.26
C ALA A 535 -20.48 -12.60 -23.79
N SER A 536 -19.20 -12.91 -23.56
CA SER A 536 -18.52 -12.77 -22.26
C SER A 536 -17.06 -12.40 -22.45
N TYR A 537 -16.48 -11.60 -21.54
CA TYR A 537 -15.04 -11.38 -21.54
C TYR A 537 -14.21 -12.63 -21.19
N ASP A 538 -14.85 -13.69 -20.72
CA ASP A 538 -14.22 -15.00 -20.50
C ASP A 538 -13.78 -15.68 -21.79
N GLU A 539 -14.21 -15.17 -22.94
CA GLU A 539 -13.70 -15.60 -24.24
C GLU A 539 -12.29 -15.06 -24.56
N LEU A 540 -11.87 -13.95 -23.95
CA LEU A 540 -10.59 -13.27 -24.25
C LEU A 540 -9.35 -14.17 -24.16
N PRO A 541 -9.19 -15.07 -23.18
CA PRO A 541 -8.04 -15.97 -23.14
C PRO A 541 -7.91 -16.86 -24.37
N SER A 542 -9.03 -17.29 -24.95
CA SER A 542 -9.11 -18.14 -26.14
C SER A 542 -9.04 -17.39 -27.48
N ARG A 543 -9.08 -16.04 -27.43
CA ARG A 543 -9.11 -15.16 -28.61
C ARG A 543 -7.80 -14.36 -28.75
N PRO A 544 -6.71 -14.99 -29.23
CA PRO A 544 -5.41 -14.30 -29.38
C PRO A 544 -5.43 -13.20 -30.45
N ASP A 545 -6.41 -13.19 -31.32
CA ASP A 545 -6.64 -12.18 -32.36
C ASP A 545 -7.14 -10.85 -31.79
N ILE A 546 -7.68 -10.82 -30.54
CA ILE A 546 -8.12 -9.62 -29.85
C ILE A 546 -6.98 -9.07 -29.00
N GLU A 547 -6.58 -7.83 -29.28
CA GLU A 547 -5.43 -7.20 -28.61
C GLU A 547 -5.78 -6.69 -27.23
N ALA A 548 -6.96 -6.10 -27.08
CA ALA A 548 -7.52 -5.63 -25.82
C ALA A 548 -9.05 -5.63 -25.87
N ALA A 549 -9.68 -5.57 -24.71
CA ALA A 549 -11.12 -5.40 -24.59
C ALA A 549 -11.46 -4.12 -23.82
N ILE A 550 -12.43 -3.37 -24.32
CA ILE A 550 -12.90 -2.13 -23.71
C ILE A 550 -13.92 -2.43 -22.61
N TRP A 551 -13.74 -1.81 -21.45
CA TRP A 551 -14.69 -1.86 -20.33
C TRP A 551 -14.55 -0.61 -19.45
N THR A 552 -15.01 -0.68 -18.21
CA THR A 552 -14.75 0.36 -17.21
C THR A 552 -13.67 -0.09 -16.23
N ARG A 553 -13.03 0.87 -15.55
CA ARG A 553 -11.91 0.63 -14.64
C ARG A 553 -12.21 -0.47 -13.61
N ASP A 554 -13.32 -0.35 -12.88
CA ASP A 554 -13.60 -1.24 -11.75
C ASP A 554 -13.98 -2.64 -12.22
N GLN A 555 -14.66 -2.75 -13.35
CA GLN A 555 -15.02 -4.01 -13.97
C GLN A 555 -13.80 -4.71 -14.57
N ALA A 556 -12.97 -3.97 -15.31
CA ALA A 556 -11.72 -4.49 -15.86
C ALA A 556 -10.75 -4.90 -14.75
N ALA A 557 -10.65 -4.10 -13.67
CA ALA A 557 -9.85 -4.42 -12.50
C ALA A 557 -10.32 -5.71 -11.80
N ALA A 558 -11.62 -5.84 -11.59
CA ALA A 558 -12.20 -7.03 -10.97
C ALA A 558 -11.96 -8.29 -11.81
N TRP A 559 -12.15 -8.19 -13.13
CA TRP A 559 -11.95 -9.31 -14.05
C TRP A 559 -10.48 -9.72 -14.15
N THR A 560 -9.55 -8.74 -14.26
CA THR A 560 -8.10 -9.00 -14.35
C THR A 560 -7.51 -9.48 -13.03
N SER A 561 -8.10 -9.12 -11.89
CA SER A 561 -7.68 -9.63 -10.58
C SER A 561 -7.89 -11.13 -10.42
N ALA A 562 -8.82 -11.71 -11.20
CA ALA A 562 -9.15 -13.13 -11.21
C ALA A 562 -8.44 -13.91 -12.34
N ARG A 563 -7.59 -13.26 -13.15
CA ARG A 563 -6.97 -13.89 -14.33
C ARG A 563 -5.56 -13.41 -14.57
N THR A 564 -4.62 -14.35 -14.57
CA THR A 564 -3.21 -14.08 -14.86
C THR A 564 -2.99 -13.77 -16.35
N GLY A 565 -1.99 -12.94 -16.65
CA GLY A 565 -1.62 -12.58 -18.03
C GLY A 565 -2.41 -11.41 -18.63
N PHE A 566 -3.34 -10.83 -17.89
CA PHE A 566 -4.09 -9.64 -18.27
C PHE A 566 -3.95 -8.53 -17.23
N THR A 567 -4.08 -7.29 -17.67
CA THR A 567 -4.00 -6.10 -16.81
C THR A 567 -5.03 -5.08 -17.27
N ALA A 568 -5.71 -4.42 -16.33
CA ALA A 568 -6.57 -3.30 -16.65
C ALA A 568 -5.74 -2.02 -16.84
N VAL A 569 -5.98 -1.29 -17.91
CA VAL A 569 -5.30 -0.03 -18.23
C VAL A 569 -6.34 1.07 -18.40
N VAL A 570 -6.17 2.18 -17.69
CA VAL A 570 -6.95 3.41 -17.91
C VAL A 570 -6.06 4.37 -18.70
N PRO A 571 -6.33 4.61 -19.99
CA PRO A 571 -5.50 5.47 -20.80
C PRO A 571 -5.57 6.95 -20.37
N ALA A 572 -4.46 7.69 -20.58
CA ALA A 572 -4.50 9.14 -20.45
C ALA A 572 -5.43 9.76 -21.49
N HIS A 573 -6.10 10.84 -21.11
CA HIS A 573 -6.93 11.66 -22.00
C HIS A 573 -8.08 10.88 -22.68
N MET A 574 -8.56 9.85 -22.02
CA MET A 574 -9.68 9.04 -22.48
C MET A 574 -11.00 9.68 -22.05
N GLY A 575 -11.71 10.36 -22.88
CA GLY A 575 -13.06 10.91 -22.78
C GLY A 575 -13.76 10.98 -21.40
N ALA A 576 -15.04 11.31 -21.39
CA ALA A 576 -15.84 11.37 -20.17
C ALA A 576 -16.03 9.97 -19.54
N PRO A 577 -15.93 9.84 -18.21
CA PRO A 577 -16.19 8.58 -17.52
C PRO A 577 -17.67 8.17 -17.65
N LEU A 578 -17.93 6.88 -17.55
CA LEU A 578 -19.27 6.31 -17.58
C LEU A 578 -19.87 6.26 -16.17
N PRO A 579 -20.91 7.04 -15.88
CA PRO A 579 -21.61 6.97 -14.62
C PRO A 579 -22.52 5.75 -14.55
N LEU A 580 -22.56 5.10 -13.39
CA LEU A 580 -23.44 3.99 -13.06
C LEU A 580 -24.63 4.48 -12.23
N SER A 581 -25.82 4.00 -12.57
CA SER A 581 -27.08 4.35 -11.90
C SER A 581 -28.01 3.15 -11.80
N TYR A 582 -28.96 3.22 -10.90
CA TYR A 582 -30.08 2.29 -10.87
C TYR A 582 -31.16 2.74 -11.85
N LEU A 583 -31.73 1.79 -12.55
CA LEU A 583 -32.75 2.06 -13.56
C LEU A 583 -34.12 1.63 -13.04
N LEU A 584 -35.11 2.52 -13.17
CA LEU A 584 -36.48 2.30 -12.75
C LEU A 584 -37.42 2.46 -13.96
N PRO A 585 -38.62 1.88 -13.92
CA PRO A 585 -39.65 2.12 -14.90
C PRO A 585 -39.91 3.62 -15.11
N PRO A 586 -40.43 4.02 -16.29
CA PRO A 586 -40.74 5.42 -16.54
C PRO A 586 -41.80 5.94 -15.56
N ARG A 587 -41.73 7.24 -15.24
CA ARG A 587 -42.66 7.94 -14.34
C ARG A 587 -42.66 7.46 -12.87
N SER A 588 -41.60 6.80 -12.42
CA SER A 588 -41.45 6.34 -11.02
C SER A 588 -40.83 7.42 -10.10
N GLN A 589 -41.38 8.64 -10.11
CA GLN A 589 -40.75 9.82 -9.49
C GLN A 589 -40.60 9.69 -7.96
N ASP A 590 -41.64 9.19 -7.27
CA ASP A 590 -41.60 9.05 -5.79
C ASP A 590 -40.57 8.00 -5.38
N MET A 591 -40.53 6.88 -6.11
CA MET A 591 -39.55 5.83 -5.86
C MET A 591 -38.13 6.31 -6.20
N LEU A 592 -37.95 7.04 -7.31
CA LEU A 592 -36.69 7.62 -7.70
C LEU A 592 -36.15 8.55 -6.62
N ARG A 593 -36.96 9.48 -6.15
CA ARG A 593 -36.59 10.39 -5.05
C ARG A 593 -36.18 9.64 -3.78
N TYR A 594 -36.88 8.56 -3.47
CA TYR A 594 -36.51 7.72 -2.33
C TYR A 594 -35.16 7.04 -2.52
N VAL A 595 -34.89 6.49 -3.72
CA VAL A 595 -33.62 5.87 -4.09
C VAL A 595 -32.46 6.88 -4.00
N ASP A 596 -32.64 8.09 -4.53
CA ASP A 596 -31.60 9.13 -4.51
C ASP A 596 -31.27 9.57 -3.08
N LEU A 597 -32.28 9.81 -2.25
CA LEU A 597 -32.04 10.13 -0.84
C LEU A 597 -31.39 8.97 -0.08
N TRP A 598 -31.77 7.73 -0.38
CA TRP A 598 -31.15 6.55 0.20
C TRP A 598 -29.67 6.44 -0.20
N LEU A 599 -29.32 6.68 -1.48
CA LEU A 599 -27.94 6.72 -1.95
C LEU A 599 -27.11 7.79 -1.22
N GLN A 600 -27.69 8.96 -1.00
CA GLN A 600 -27.04 10.04 -0.23
C GLN A 600 -26.81 9.66 1.24
N LEU A 601 -27.75 8.94 1.85
CA LEU A 601 -27.59 8.41 3.22
C LEU A 601 -26.51 7.33 3.30
N GLU A 602 -26.45 6.41 2.34
CA GLU A 602 -25.39 5.40 2.23
C GLU A 602 -24.00 6.05 2.08
N GLU A 603 -23.92 7.17 1.33
CA GLU A 603 -22.69 7.96 1.21
C GLU A 603 -22.32 8.63 2.53
N ALA A 604 -23.24 9.40 3.11
CA ALA A 604 -23.00 10.14 4.33
C ALA A 604 -22.63 9.24 5.53
N SER A 605 -23.17 8.02 5.58
CA SER A 605 -22.86 7.02 6.62
C SER A 605 -21.59 6.22 6.35
N GLY A 606 -20.93 6.44 5.21
CA GLY A 606 -19.73 5.71 4.77
C GLY A 606 -19.98 4.24 4.41
N VAL A 607 -21.24 3.80 4.34
CA VAL A 607 -21.58 2.42 3.95
C VAL A 607 -21.20 2.16 2.51
N ARG A 608 -21.44 3.13 1.63
CA ARG A 608 -21.05 3.06 0.21
C ARG A 608 -19.55 2.88 0.04
N GLN A 609 -18.73 3.64 0.76
CA GLN A 609 -17.28 3.53 0.70
C GLN A 609 -16.80 2.15 1.18
N ARG A 610 -17.31 1.65 2.30
CA ARG A 610 -16.97 0.30 2.79
C ARG A 610 -17.37 -0.81 1.82
N ALA A 611 -18.52 -0.65 1.16
CA ALA A 611 -18.96 -1.60 0.13
C ALA A 611 -18.04 -1.57 -1.11
N LEU A 612 -17.62 -0.40 -1.57
CA LEU A 612 -16.63 -0.25 -2.64
C LEU A 612 -15.28 -0.87 -2.27
N ASP A 613 -14.80 -0.62 -1.07
CA ASP A 613 -13.54 -1.18 -0.57
C ASP A 613 -13.59 -2.71 -0.57
N TYR A 614 -14.69 -3.31 -0.12
CA TYR A 614 -14.86 -4.75 -0.11
C TYR A 614 -15.06 -5.34 -1.52
N TRP A 615 -16.04 -4.84 -2.27
CA TRP A 615 -16.44 -5.47 -3.54
C TRP A 615 -15.54 -5.11 -4.73
N VAL A 616 -14.99 -3.89 -4.76
CA VAL A 616 -14.18 -3.40 -5.87
C VAL A 616 -12.69 -3.49 -5.56
N LYS A 617 -12.25 -2.92 -4.42
CA LYS A 617 -10.82 -2.87 -4.08
C LYS A 617 -10.30 -4.15 -3.41
N GLY A 618 -11.18 -5.04 -2.94
CA GLY A 618 -10.80 -6.31 -2.33
C GLY A 618 -10.30 -6.20 -0.88
N VAL A 619 -10.62 -5.11 -0.21
CA VAL A 619 -10.35 -4.95 1.21
C VAL A 619 -11.26 -5.93 1.98
N PRO A 620 -10.72 -6.81 2.82
CA PRO A 620 -11.54 -7.70 3.65
C PRO A 620 -12.54 -6.89 4.49
N ARG A 621 -13.73 -7.47 4.76
CA ARG A 621 -14.59 -6.87 5.78
C ARG A 621 -13.84 -6.84 7.09
N ALA A 622 -13.79 -5.67 7.72
CA ALA A 622 -13.44 -5.63 9.13
C ALA A 622 -14.50 -6.47 9.86
N GLU A 623 -14.14 -7.67 10.29
CA GLU A 623 -14.92 -8.34 11.32
C GLU A 623 -15.05 -7.33 12.46
N PRO A 624 -16.23 -7.17 13.09
CA PRO A 624 -16.31 -6.39 14.31
C PRO A 624 -15.31 -7.07 15.26
N ALA A 625 -14.11 -6.46 15.36
CA ALA A 625 -13.12 -6.91 16.30
C ALA A 625 -13.90 -7.03 17.62
N LEU A 626 -13.90 -8.21 18.21
CA LEU A 626 -14.30 -8.39 19.59
C LEU A 626 -13.44 -7.36 20.33
N ARG A 627 -14.01 -6.17 20.53
CA ARG A 627 -13.30 -5.08 21.21
C ARG A 627 -13.02 -5.61 22.59
N TRP A 628 -11.79 -6.09 22.78
CA TRP A 628 -11.35 -6.41 24.10
C TRP A 628 -11.45 -5.11 24.90
N ASN A 629 -12.44 -5.01 25.73
CA ASN A 629 -12.53 -3.90 26.66
C ASN A 629 -12.45 -4.46 28.08
N LEU A 630 -11.78 -3.72 28.92
CA LEU A 630 -11.54 -4.10 30.30
C LEU A 630 -12.87 -4.36 31.06
N ILE A 631 -13.92 -3.67 30.69
CA ILE A 631 -15.23 -3.76 31.34
C ILE A 631 -15.88 -5.11 30.97
N ASP A 632 -16.02 -5.42 29.69
CA ASP A 632 -16.75 -6.63 29.24
C ASP A 632 -15.94 -7.91 29.36
N ASN A 633 -14.61 -7.83 29.26
CA ASN A 633 -13.76 -9.03 29.24
C ASN A 633 -13.07 -9.34 30.58
N VAL A 634 -13.01 -8.41 31.52
CA VAL A 634 -12.38 -8.58 32.83
C VAL A 634 -13.32 -8.24 33.99
N LEU A 635 -13.93 -7.06 33.98
CA LEU A 635 -14.69 -6.59 35.13
C LEU A 635 -16.07 -7.26 35.23
N LEU A 636 -16.81 -7.40 34.13
CA LEU A 636 -18.13 -8.05 34.16
C LEU A 636 -18.05 -9.55 34.48
N PRO A 637 -17.14 -10.34 33.88
CA PRO A 637 -16.94 -11.73 34.29
C PRO A 637 -16.47 -11.89 35.73
N ALA A 638 -15.60 -10.97 36.22
CA ALA A 638 -15.15 -10.96 37.62
C ALA A 638 -16.25 -10.61 38.63
N LEU A 639 -17.29 -9.88 38.19
CA LEU A 639 -18.45 -9.48 39.00
C LEU A 639 -19.64 -10.46 38.85
N GLY A 640 -19.45 -11.59 38.10
CA GLY A 640 -20.48 -12.61 37.93
C GLY A 640 -21.69 -12.16 37.10
N ARG A 641 -21.49 -11.18 36.20
CA ARG A 641 -22.50 -10.69 35.26
C ARG A 641 -22.10 -10.97 33.82
#